data_dd7c0ac90307165220169c87a00493e5
#
_entry.id   dd7c0ac90307165220169c87a00493e5
#
_cell.length_a   1.000
_cell.length_b   1.000
_cell.length_c   1.000
_cell.angle_alpha   90.00
_cell.angle_beta   90.00
_cell.angle_gamma   90.00
#
_symmetry.space_group_name_H-M   'P 1'
#
loop_
_entity.id
_entity.type
_entity.pdbx_description
1 polymer ?
#
loop_
_entity_poly.entity_id
_entity_poly.type
_entity_poly.pdbx_seq_one_letter_code
_entity_poly.pdbx_strand_id
1 'polypeptide(L)'
;MKKLRCFVFILLVGITTMTYATEAKYEFRATWFTTHYAIDWPSTKATSESNRAKQQKEMTDIFDEMVAGNMNVVCMQVRSLCDATYKSSYEPWASILTGTRGKDPGYDPLAFAVEEAHKRGLELHLWVNPFRVTSSGTISTSDLIWQNAGQWIIKYDNGSFDGQIIDPGYPEARAYVIKVLMEIVNNYDVDGILMDDYFYPYGGTTTEDAASKALHKPANVVDVNQDGDTDDDWRRNNVDACMKMLYDSIQVVKPWVRFGMGSFGIWTTQKKAAQAYGISLPSGISGLDDYDVQACNPVEWVKGGYVDYINPQLYWATTSSGQDYDVLCKWWAKDVCEHFSGLLPDGKKVHFFSSQAAYRAVDGGFSNGVTEIQWQIDANRKNLSSGYTGSVFYNTKSYRQMASVLAQSHFIEKALAPAMDWKVKEELAAPTNLSLAGTTLNWQHPTAERFTVYAYPKGTIKEVALEDPQYLLQVVYGKSINLSNVSNLSNKTIAVCAYDRYGMEHGVALYNEGDAPILPPAQEADSITWVLNGGEVPTVEVPSNKELWDMWKPDYVTFYQNKYGSQFVASEDRTMDDILGFTWINSMGQGLAADFMTQDTKWQWLTTYMLKVANAEGYEITTDNNWRYHLYSFFNCTNAAYRIDGYRAGSTADFSNAGKPAVWGDAYQVAHGGVVLPSRVSETFVLPIPTHPDGLTFYGWYNNADFEGAPLVEIPAGWTGTLYACWTEIEIMESIAWELNGGRVPADVPTNDSLWTAFKPYYNEYYDDERSDQPIEKVATFAAAKMQKIMTDLESEYKWLGNYVLSIAESQDYSLSTDMSNANESAWRWHVHAFFNCNDGTVQGNQLVATANFSQAGQPLLWGGAYQAVYDAVLPSHVSEEYELPIPVKESGIFWGWYDNKSYQGTALTHIPANWTGTLYAKWYETTTDIAESEAVEPIKVYDVFGRYVGNSTNHLSHGLYVIIQGGKTIKIIL
;
A
#
# COMPACT_ATOMS: atom_id res chain seq x y z
N MET A 1 -36.61 46.69 -49.33
CA MET A 1 -35.60 45.65 -49.24
C MET A 1 -34.61 45.99 -48.12
N LYS A 2 -34.89 45.61 -46.90
CA LYS A 2 -34.00 45.79 -45.77
C LYS A 2 -33.53 44.41 -45.29
N LYS A 3 -32.21 44.19 -45.32
CA LYS A 3 -31.58 42.96 -44.85
C LYS A 3 -31.54 43.02 -43.32
N LEU A 4 -32.19 42.05 -42.69
CA LEU A 4 -32.16 41.82 -41.25
C LEU A 4 -30.86 41.01 -40.98
N ARG A 5 -29.92 41.60 -40.22
CA ARG A 5 -28.76 40.89 -39.68
C ARG A 5 -29.12 40.38 -38.31
N CYS A 6 -29.26 39.07 -38.17
CA CYS A 6 -29.27 38.39 -36.88
C CYS A 6 -27.85 38.40 -36.31
N PHE A 7 -27.64 39.03 -35.17
CA PHE A 7 -26.47 38.87 -34.30
C PHE A 7 -26.75 37.65 -33.42
N VAL A 8 -25.98 36.58 -33.65
CA VAL A 8 -25.93 35.48 -32.72
C VAL A 8 -24.86 35.84 -31.67
N PHE A 9 -25.29 36.13 -30.44
CA PHE A 9 -24.39 36.21 -29.30
C PHE A 9 -24.05 34.80 -28.89
N ILE A 10 -22.83 34.36 -29.23
CA ILE A 10 -22.22 33.14 -28.61
C ILE A 10 -21.70 33.60 -27.27
N LEU A 11 -22.40 33.19 -26.22
CA LEU A 11 -21.92 33.28 -24.84
C LEU A 11 -20.84 32.22 -24.67
N LEU A 12 -19.58 32.58 -24.83
CA LEU A 12 -18.46 31.77 -24.38
C LEU A 12 -18.45 31.79 -22.85
N VAL A 13 -19.06 30.79 -22.24
CA VAL A 13 -18.78 30.44 -20.86
C VAL A 13 -17.41 29.82 -20.85
N GLY A 14 -16.39 30.53 -20.44
CA GLY A 14 -15.07 30.02 -20.14
C GLY A 14 -15.19 29.02 -19.00
N ILE A 15 -15.24 27.76 -19.31
CA ILE A 15 -14.99 26.69 -18.31
C ILE A 15 -13.48 26.72 -18.07
N THR A 16 -13.07 27.41 -17.02
CA THR A 16 -11.75 27.17 -16.41
C THR A 16 -11.81 25.77 -15.85
N THR A 17 -11.31 24.79 -16.59
CA THR A 17 -10.97 23.50 -16.03
C THR A 17 -9.80 23.73 -15.07
N MET A 18 -10.12 23.96 -13.79
CA MET A 18 -9.15 23.66 -12.75
C MET A 18 -8.83 22.17 -12.94
N THR A 19 -7.59 21.83 -13.27
CA THR A 19 -7.09 20.47 -13.17
C THR A 19 -7.02 20.14 -11.69
N TYR A 20 -8.15 19.64 -11.16
CA TYR A 20 -8.11 18.94 -9.89
C TYR A 20 -7.23 17.70 -10.08
N ALA A 21 -6.42 17.37 -9.07
CA ALA A 21 -5.78 16.07 -9.03
C ALA A 21 -6.85 15.00 -9.27
N THR A 22 -6.59 14.03 -10.15
CA THR A 22 -7.55 12.96 -10.45
C THR A 22 -8.06 12.37 -9.14
N GLU A 23 -9.38 12.27 -8.99
CA GLU A 23 -10.01 11.66 -7.82
C GLU A 23 -9.45 10.23 -7.65
N ALA A 24 -9.02 9.91 -6.44
CA ALA A 24 -8.46 8.59 -6.14
C ALA A 24 -9.59 7.57 -5.93
N LYS A 25 -9.49 6.39 -6.55
CA LYS A 25 -10.39 5.26 -6.29
C LYS A 25 -10.38 4.85 -4.82
N TYR A 26 -9.22 4.91 -4.17
CA TYR A 26 -9.02 4.57 -2.76
C TYR A 26 -8.57 5.80 -1.98
N GLU A 27 -9.40 6.27 -1.06
CA GLU A 27 -9.10 7.39 -0.18
C GLU A 27 -9.92 7.25 1.10
N PHE A 28 -9.28 7.27 2.26
CA PHE A 28 -9.99 7.22 3.54
C PHE A 28 -10.63 8.59 3.83
N ARG A 29 -11.96 8.65 3.85
CA ARG A 29 -12.74 9.87 4.05
C ARG A 29 -13.62 9.69 5.27
N ALA A 30 -13.18 10.23 6.42
CA ALA A 30 -13.82 9.97 7.70
C ALA A 30 -14.11 11.24 8.50
N THR A 31 -15.02 11.14 9.46
CA THR A 31 -15.23 12.15 10.49
C THR A 31 -15.18 11.53 11.88
N TRP A 32 -14.71 12.30 12.86
CA TRP A 32 -14.87 11.98 14.27
C TRP A 32 -16.28 12.31 14.71
N PHE A 33 -17.07 11.28 15.01
CA PHE A 33 -18.44 11.40 15.49
C PHE A 33 -18.45 11.35 17.01
N THR A 34 -18.47 12.52 17.64
CA THR A 34 -18.20 12.74 19.07
C THR A 34 -19.47 12.65 19.90
N THR A 35 -19.49 11.73 20.87
CA THR A 35 -20.58 11.61 21.86
C THR A 35 -20.28 12.37 23.13
N HIS A 36 -19.01 12.58 23.48
CA HIS A 36 -18.60 13.33 24.67
C HIS A 36 -19.16 14.74 24.62
N TYR A 37 -19.78 15.19 25.71
CA TYR A 37 -20.54 16.44 25.81
C TYR A 37 -21.65 16.62 24.78
N ALA A 38 -22.08 15.56 24.09
CA ALA A 38 -23.04 15.61 22.98
C ALA A 38 -22.64 16.62 21.88
N ILE A 39 -21.34 16.67 21.53
CA ILE A 39 -20.84 17.61 20.52
C ILE A 39 -21.54 17.36 19.17
N ASP A 40 -21.61 16.09 18.77
CA ASP A 40 -22.27 15.67 17.54
C ASP A 40 -23.62 14.97 17.80
N TRP A 41 -23.68 14.13 18.88
CA TRP A 41 -24.83 13.31 19.19
C TRP A 41 -24.76 12.80 20.64
N PRO A 42 -25.92 12.57 21.33
CA PRO A 42 -27.29 12.86 20.94
C PRO A 42 -27.77 14.23 21.45
N SER A 43 -28.70 14.87 20.73
CA SER A 43 -29.30 16.15 21.17
C SER A 43 -30.31 16.01 22.30
N THR A 44 -30.79 14.80 22.54
CA THR A 44 -31.81 14.49 23.57
C THR A 44 -31.43 13.30 24.44
N LYS A 45 -32.12 13.12 25.57
CA LYS A 45 -31.92 11.96 26.46
C LYS A 45 -33.00 10.90 26.18
N ALA A 46 -32.62 9.63 26.03
CA ALA A 46 -33.49 8.48 25.73
C ALA A 46 -34.37 8.10 26.93
N THR A 47 -35.19 9.02 27.42
CA THR A 47 -36.09 8.83 28.57
C THR A 47 -37.52 8.42 28.17
N SER A 48 -37.83 8.48 26.88
CA SER A 48 -39.11 8.08 26.28
C SER A 48 -38.89 7.47 24.92
N GLU A 49 -39.90 6.78 24.39
CA GLU A 49 -39.87 6.19 23.04
C GLU A 49 -39.66 7.26 21.97
N SER A 50 -40.33 8.41 22.07
CA SER A 50 -40.16 9.55 21.16
C SER A 50 -38.73 10.07 21.15
N ASN A 51 -38.08 10.14 22.33
CA ASN A 51 -36.68 10.62 22.42
C ASN A 51 -35.70 9.56 21.88
N ARG A 52 -35.99 8.26 22.06
CA ARG A 52 -35.20 7.19 21.42
C ARG A 52 -35.28 7.28 19.89
N ALA A 53 -36.50 7.38 19.36
CA ALA A 53 -36.72 7.57 17.93
C ALA A 53 -36.02 8.82 17.39
N LYS A 54 -35.95 9.90 18.18
CA LYS A 54 -35.24 11.12 17.81
C LYS A 54 -33.73 10.89 17.77
N GLN A 55 -33.13 10.21 18.77
CA GLN A 55 -31.71 9.86 18.75
C GLN A 55 -31.35 9.01 17.53
N GLN A 56 -32.17 8.00 17.21
CA GLN A 56 -32.01 7.15 16.04
C GLN A 56 -32.09 7.95 14.74
N LYS A 57 -33.08 8.83 14.62
CA LYS A 57 -33.25 9.68 13.45
C LYS A 57 -32.05 10.63 13.26
N GLU A 58 -31.57 11.28 14.33
CA GLU A 58 -30.38 12.15 14.27
C GLU A 58 -29.16 11.38 13.75
N MET A 59 -28.95 10.15 14.17
CA MET A 59 -27.84 9.30 13.71
C MET A 59 -27.99 8.97 12.23
N THR A 60 -29.18 8.56 11.78
CA THR A 60 -29.42 8.27 10.36
C THR A 60 -29.28 9.50 9.49
N ASP A 61 -29.77 10.67 9.94
CA ASP A 61 -29.61 11.94 9.20
C ASP A 61 -28.11 12.31 9.03
N ILE A 62 -27.30 12.09 10.09
CA ILE A 62 -25.85 12.31 10.02
C ILE A 62 -25.22 11.37 9.00
N PHE A 63 -25.57 10.08 9.02
CA PHE A 63 -25.01 9.10 8.07
C PHE A 63 -25.44 9.39 6.62
N ASP A 64 -26.68 9.83 6.41
CA ASP A 64 -27.17 10.26 5.09
C ASP A 64 -26.36 11.46 4.56
N GLU A 65 -26.06 12.44 5.44
CA GLU A 65 -25.24 13.59 5.07
C GLU A 65 -23.77 13.20 4.79
N MET A 66 -23.22 12.19 5.51
CA MET A 66 -21.89 11.66 5.21
C MET A 66 -21.83 11.02 3.81
N VAL A 67 -22.84 10.21 3.46
CA VAL A 67 -22.93 9.62 2.12
C VAL A 67 -23.10 10.69 1.04
N ALA A 68 -23.90 11.72 1.30
CA ALA A 68 -24.08 12.84 0.37
C ALA A 68 -22.79 13.66 0.16
N GLY A 69 -21.91 13.68 1.14
CA GLY A 69 -20.57 14.27 1.07
C GLY A 69 -19.48 13.35 0.53
N ASN A 70 -19.84 12.17 -0.01
CA ASN A 70 -18.91 11.14 -0.50
C ASN A 70 -17.89 10.66 0.54
N MET A 71 -18.30 10.67 1.82
CA MET A 71 -17.56 10.02 2.90
C MET A 71 -17.76 8.49 2.84
N ASN A 72 -16.80 7.71 3.31
CA ASN A 72 -16.86 6.26 3.32
C ASN A 72 -16.65 5.63 4.70
N VAL A 73 -16.25 6.40 5.70
CA VAL A 73 -16.03 5.92 7.07
C VAL A 73 -16.60 6.92 8.09
N VAL A 74 -17.13 6.40 9.20
CA VAL A 74 -17.50 7.17 10.39
C VAL A 74 -16.74 6.65 11.60
N CYS A 75 -15.98 7.52 12.29
CA CYS A 75 -15.28 7.20 13.52
C CYS A 75 -16.15 7.57 14.73
N MET A 76 -17.03 6.66 15.19
CA MET A 76 -18.00 6.92 16.24
C MET A 76 -17.44 6.70 17.63
N GLN A 77 -17.51 7.71 18.50
CA GLN A 77 -17.12 7.59 19.89
C GLN A 77 -18.12 6.74 20.68
N VAL A 78 -17.68 5.57 21.17
CA VAL A 78 -18.54 4.63 21.89
C VAL A 78 -18.14 4.41 23.34
N ARG A 79 -16.91 4.82 23.70
CA ARG A 79 -16.38 4.68 25.05
C ARG A 79 -15.51 5.90 25.39
N SER A 80 -16.09 6.89 26.06
CA SER A 80 -15.40 8.15 26.35
C SER A 80 -14.84 8.24 27.78
N LEU A 81 -15.51 7.66 28.76
CA LEU A 81 -15.22 7.75 30.19
C LEU A 81 -15.35 6.39 30.91
N CYS A 82 -14.76 5.35 30.38
CA CYS A 82 -15.02 3.97 30.83
C CYS A 82 -16.53 3.74 31.05
N ASP A 83 -17.29 4.14 30.04
CA ASP A 83 -18.73 3.99 29.92
C ASP A 83 -19.09 3.66 28.48
N ALA A 84 -20.21 3.00 28.28
CA ALA A 84 -20.56 2.39 27.02
C ALA A 84 -21.79 3.04 26.37
N THR A 85 -21.74 3.33 25.07
CA THR A 85 -22.92 3.58 24.24
C THR A 85 -23.45 2.29 23.60
N TYR A 86 -23.10 1.14 24.16
CA TYR A 86 -23.49 -0.20 23.75
C TYR A 86 -23.77 -1.07 24.98
N LYS A 87 -24.39 -2.21 24.77
CA LYS A 87 -24.66 -3.15 25.85
C LYS A 87 -23.38 -3.85 26.28
N SER A 88 -22.82 -3.42 27.42
CA SER A 88 -21.61 -4.00 28.02
C SER A 88 -21.91 -4.80 29.26
N SER A 89 -21.16 -5.90 29.47
CA SER A 89 -21.14 -6.69 30.69
C SER A 89 -20.15 -6.12 31.76
N TYR A 90 -19.29 -5.19 31.34
CA TYR A 90 -18.18 -4.70 32.17
C TYR A 90 -18.29 -3.24 32.58
N GLU A 91 -18.95 -2.43 31.75
CA GLU A 91 -19.01 -0.98 31.95
C GLU A 91 -20.45 -0.47 31.93
N PRO A 92 -20.72 0.63 32.66
CA PRO A 92 -22.07 1.18 32.75
C PRO A 92 -22.47 1.86 31.46
N TRP A 93 -23.77 1.95 31.18
CA TRP A 93 -24.30 2.81 30.12
C TRP A 93 -23.83 4.26 30.30
N ALA A 94 -23.40 4.88 29.22
CA ALA A 94 -22.93 6.26 29.21
C ALA A 94 -24.08 7.23 29.60
N SER A 95 -23.77 8.17 30.52
CA SER A 95 -24.73 9.16 31.00
C SER A 95 -25.29 10.04 29.87
N ILE A 96 -24.53 10.18 28.76
CA ILE A 96 -24.93 10.99 27.63
C ILE A 96 -26.23 10.48 26.99
N LEU A 97 -26.50 9.18 27.04
CA LEU A 97 -27.67 8.56 26.44
C LEU A 97 -28.99 8.92 27.17
N THR A 98 -28.96 8.88 28.51
CA THR A 98 -30.19 9.00 29.31
C THR A 98 -30.17 10.17 30.28
N GLY A 99 -29.05 10.83 30.48
CA GLY A 99 -28.80 11.79 31.58
C GLY A 99 -28.33 11.16 32.86
N THR A 100 -28.29 9.83 32.94
CA THR A 100 -27.89 9.10 34.17
C THR A 100 -26.96 7.95 33.78
N ARG A 101 -25.74 7.93 34.33
CA ARG A 101 -24.77 6.87 34.14
C ARG A 101 -25.33 5.52 34.66
N GLY A 102 -25.16 4.46 33.91
CA GLY A 102 -25.63 3.11 34.17
C GLY A 102 -27.10 2.87 33.82
N LYS A 103 -27.85 3.90 33.42
CA LYS A 103 -29.28 3.73 33.06
C LYS A 103 -29.40 3.28 31.60
N ASP A 104 -30.07 2.13 31.42
CA ASP A 104 -30.36 1.58 30.09
C ASP A 104 -31.20 2.57 29.23
N PRO A 105 -30.76 2.91 28.01
CA PRO A 105 -31.50 3.77 27.10
C PRO A 105 -32.74 3.10 26.47
N GLY A 106 -32.89 1.76 26.61
CA GLY A 106 -33.98 0.98 26.07
C GLY A 106 -33.80 0.59 24.58
N TYR A 107 -32.59 0.73 24.07
CA TYR A 107 -32.13 0.20 22.77
C TYR A 107 -30.59 0.14 22.79
N ASP A 108 -30.00 -0.55 21.82
CA ASP A 108 -28.54 -0.60 21.67
C ASP A 108 -28.09 0.38 20.57
N PRO A 109 -27.50 1.53 20.94
CA PRO A 109 -27.06 2.53 19.96
C PRO A 109 -25.97 2.04 19.01
N LEU A 110 -25.05 1.18 19.47
CA LEU A 110 -23.99 0.65 18.60
C LEU A 110 -24.53 -0.36 17.62
N ALA A 111 -25.39 -1.29 18.05
CA ALA A 111 -26.04 -2.21 17.10
C ALA A 111 -26.82 -1.47 16.01
N PHE A 112 -27.53 -0.41 16.41
CA PHE A 112 -28.26 0.45 15.47
C PHE A 112 -27.29 1.19 14.53
N ALA A 113 -26.18 1.71 15.05
CA ALA A 113 -25.19 2.44 14.24
C ALA A 113 -24.54 1.52 13.19
N VAL A 114 -24.14 0.29 13.57
CA VAL A 114 -23.57 -0.71 12.64
C VAL A 114 -24.56 -1.00 11.51
N GLU A 115 -25.80 -1.33 11.85
CA GLU A 115 -26.84 -1.64 10.86
C GLU A 115 -27.06 -0.47 9.89
N GLU A 116 -27.20 0.75 10.41
CA GLU A 116 -27.51 1.92 9.59
C GLU A 116 -26.31 2.44 8.78
N ALA A 117 -25.06 2.28 9.28
CA ALA A 117 -23.85 2.58 8.52
C ALA A 117 -23.70 1.62 7.33
N HIS A 118 -23.81 0.32 7.58
CA HIS A 118 -23.69 -0.73 6.57
C HIS A 118 -24.78 -0.63 5.48
N LYS A 119 -26.04 -0.33 5.84
CA LYS A 119 -27.11 -0.04 4.85
C LYS A 119 -26.73 1.05 3.86
N ARG A 120 -25.86 1.97 4.25
CA ARG A 120 -25.41 3.11 3.46
C ARG A 120 -24.06 2.91 2.77
N GLY A 121 -23.41 1.76 3.00
CA GLY A 121 -22.07 1.45 2.47
C GLY A 121 -20.94 2.14 3.22
N LEU A 122 -21.20 2.65 4.43
CA LEU A 122 -20.17 3.27 5.29
C LEU A 122 -19.50 2.20 6.16
N GLU A 123 -18.18 2.28 6.31
CA GLU A 123 -17.46 1.57 7.38
C GLU A 123 -17.69 2.30 8.72
N LEU A 124 -17.88 1.54 9.79
CA LEU A 124 -18.00 2.08 11.15
C LEU A 124 -16.78 1.71 11.98
N HIS A 125 -15.94 2.69 12.26
CA HIS A 125 -14.81 2.59 13.17
C HIS A 125 -15.19 3.14 14.56
N LEU A 126 -14.86 2.41 15.60
CA LEU A 126 -15.25 2.79 16.95
C LEU A 126 -14.12 3.54 17.65
N TRP A 127 -14.39 4.77 17.99
CA TRP A 127 -13.50 5.57 18.79
C TRP A 127 -13.68 5.24 20.27
N VAL A 128 -12.60 4.82 20.90
CA VAL A 128 -12.54 4.46 22.32
C VAL A 128 -11.41 5.20 23.03
N ASN A 129 -11.69 5.70 24.22
CA ASN A 129 -10.65 6.16 25.13
C ASN A 129 -10.30 5.01 26.10
N PRO A 130 -9.05 4.51 26.15
CA PRO A 130 -8.76 3.26 26.86
C PRO A 130 -8.80 3.39 28.40
N PHE A 131 -8.39 4.52 28.96
CA PHE A 131 -8.13 4.58 30.41
C PHE A 131 -8.93 5.64 31.16
N ARG A 132 -9.45 6.67 30.49
CA ARG A 132 -10.12 7.79 31.13
C ARG A 132 -11.45 7.39 31.80
N VAL A 133 -11.55 7.50 33.14
CA VAL A 133 -12.74 7.16 33.92
C VAL A 133 -13.63 8.38 34.16
N THR A 134 -13.03 9.53 34.47
CA THR A 134 -13.75 10.82 34.58
C THR A 134 -12.95 11.93 33.91
N SER A 135 -13.61 12.95 33.39
CA SER A 135 -12.97 14.17 32.92
C SER A 135 -12.72 15.18 34.05
N SER A 136 -13.46 15.04 35.16
CA SER A 136 -13.27 15.82 36.37
C SER A 136 -13.87 15.08 37.59
N GLY A 137 -13.34 15.36 38.79
CA GLY A 137 -13.79 14.75 40.05
C GLY A 137 -13.57 13.24 40.16
N THR A 138 -14.46 12.54 40.85
CA THR A 138 -14.36 11.11 41.11
C THR A 138 -15.69 10.40 40.87
N ILE A 139 -15.66 9.14 40.46
CA ILE A 139 -16.87 8.29 40.40
C ILE A 139 -17.25 7.75 41.79
N SER A 140 -18.52 7.33 41.88
CA SER A 140 -19.02 6.62 43.09
C SER A 140 -18.41 5.23 43.18
N THR A 141 -18.16 4.76 44.42
CA THR A 141 -17.77 3.37 44.69
C THR A 141 -18.86 2.35 44.36
N SER A 142 -20.09 2.79 44.13
CA SER A 142 -21.20 1.97 43.65
C SER A 142 -21.27 1.88 42.12
N ASP A 143 -20.44 2.62 41.41
CA ASP A 143 -20.37 2.54 39.93
C ASP A 143 -19.83 1.17 39.50
N LEU A 144 -20.35 0.64 38.39
CA LEU A 144 -19.95 -0.66 37.88
C LEU A 144 -18.44 -0.70 37.56
N ILE A 145 -17.89 0.38 37.03
CA ILE A 145 -16.45 0.44 36.74
C ILE A 145 -15.60 0.41 38.02
N TRP A 146 -16.08 1.04 39.12
CA TRP A 146 -15.40 0.93 40.41
C TRP A 146 -15.42 -0.50 40.93
N GLN A 147 -16.53 -1.21 40.76
CA GLN A 147 -16.66 -2.59 41.23
C GLN A 147 -15.76 -3.54 40.42
N ASN A 148 -15.56 -3.28 39.13
CA ASN A 148 -14.78 -4.14 38.23
C ASN A 148 -13.28 -3.79 38.21
N ALA A 149 -12.92 -2.50 38.34
CA ALA A 149 -11.57 -1.98 38.10
C ALA A 149 -11.11 -0.98 39.17
N GLY A 150 -11.88 -0.78 40.28
CA GLY A 150 -11.62 0.27 41.26
C GLY A 150 -10.23 0.20 41.90
N GLN A 151 -9.65 -1.00 42.05
CA GLN A 151 -8.32 -1.22 42.59
C GLN A 151 -7.19 -0.64 41.71
N TRP A 152 -7.48 -0.32 40.46
CA TRP A 152 -6.52 0.25 39.49
C TRP A 152 -6.84 1.71 39.13
N ILE A 153 -7.89 2.31 39.72
CA ILE A 153 -8.29 3.69 39.45
C ILE A 153 -7.43 4.63 40.27
N ILE A 154 -6.74 5.53 39.64
CA ILE A 154 -5.93 6.59 40.22
C ILE A 154 -6.52 7.97 39.92
N LYS A 155 -6.32 8.91 40.85
CA LYS A 155 -6.82 10.28 40.79
C LYS A 155 -5.68 11.22 40.42
N TYR A 156 -5.95 12.11 39.52
CA TYR A 156 -5.10 13.23 39.14
C TYR A 156 -5.70 14.56 39.59
N ASP A 157 -4.81 15.49 39.95
CA ASP A 157 -5.07 16.90 40.14
C ASP A 157 -3.78 17.66 39.83
N ASN A 158 -3.40 17.67 38.53
CA ASN A 158 -2.11 18.22 38.06
C ASN A 158 -2.23 19.63 37.42
N GLY A 159 -3.38 20.29 37.62
CA GLY A 159 -3.66 21.61 37.08
C GLY A 159 -4.16 21.60 35.62
N SER A 160 -3.86 20.57 34.84
CA SER A 160 -4.37 20.38 33.48
C SER A 160 -5.47 19.33 33.42
N PHE A 161 -5.47 18.38 34.35
CA PHE A 161 -6.47 17.33 34.45
C PHE A 161 -6.83 17.09 35.95
N ASP A 162 -8.11 17.21 36.31
CA ASP A 162 -8.66 16.92 37.63
C ASP A 162 -9.67 15.77 37.52
N GLY A 163 -9.20 14.56 37.23
CA GLY A 163 -10.04 13.40 36.95
C GLY A 163 -9.43 12.08 37.42
N GLN A 164 -10.00 11.00 36.93
CA GLN A 164 -9.55 9.64 37.25
C GLN A 164 -9.25 8.86 35.96
N ILE A 165 -8.22 8.00 36.02
CA ILE A 165 -7.92 7.02 34.99
C ILE A 165 -7.77 5.62 35.56
N ILE A 166 -7.92 4.57 34.77
CA ILE A 166 -7.38 3.24 35.03
C ILE A 166 -5.88 3.32 34.81
N ASP A 167 -5.08 2.95 35.83
CA ASP A 167 -3.62 3.02 35.76
C ASP A 167 -3.03 1.94 34.83
N PRO A 168 -2.43 2.30 33.71
CA PRO A 168 -1.83 1.32 32.81
C PRO A 168 -0.61 0.60 33.39
N GLY A 169 -0.06 1.09 34.47
CA GLY A 169 1.06 0.49 35.22
C GLY A 169 0.78 -0.95 35.69
N TYR A 170 -0.48 -1.29 35.92
CA TYR A 170 -0.88 -2.64 36.32
C TYR A 170 -1.13 -3.53 35.09
N PRO A 171 -0.43 -4.67 34.91
CA PRO A 171 -0.71 -5.64 33.84
C PRO A 171 -2.18 -6.10 33.78
N GLU A 172 -2.79 -6.29 34.97
CA GLU A 172 -4.19 -6.73 35.11
C GLU A 172 -5.16 -5.63 34.64
N ALA A 173 -4.81 -4.36 34.87
CA ALA A 173 -5.59 -3.21 34.41
C ALA A 173 -5.59 -3.15 32.85
N ARG A 174 -4.44 -3.34 32.22
CA ARG A 174 -4.33 -3.46 30.74
C ARG A 174 -5.16 -4.63 30.23
N ALA A 175 -5.04 -5.80 30.87
CA ALA A 175 -5.82 -6.99 30.50
C ALA A 175 -7.34 -6.75 30.64
N TYR A 176 -7.77 -6.01 31.66
CA TYR A 176 -9.17 -5.61 31.81
C TYR A 176 -9.64 -4.72 30.67
N VAL A 177 -8.88 -3.71 30.31
CA VAL A 177 -9.21 -2.82 29.17
C VAL A 177 -9.32 -3.61 27.87
N ILE A 178 -8.36 -4.51 27.60
CA ILE A 178 -8.41 -5.39 26.42
C ILE A 178 -9.69 -6.24 26.44
N LYS A 179 -10.05 -6.81 27.57
CA LYS A 179 -11.28 -7.61 27.72
C LYS A 179 -12.54 -6.81 27.37
N VAL A 180 -12.63 -5.55 27.82
CA VAL A 180 -13.75 -4.65 27.51
C VAL A 180 -13.80 -4.34 26.02
N LEU A 181 -12.65 -4.02 25.39
CA LEU A 181 -12.61 -3.68 23.98
C LEU A 181 -12.89 -4.91 23.09
N MET A 182 -12.40 -6.08 23.49
CA MET A 182 -12.71 -7.32 22.80
C MET A 182 -14.16 -7.77 22.94
N GLU A 183 -14.89 -7.32 23.98
CA GLU A 183 -16.35 -7.50 24.05
C GLU A 183 -17.04 -6.85 22.84
N ILE A 184 -16.58 -5.65 22.45
CA ILE A 184 -17.12 -4.96 21.27
C ILE A 184 -16.80 -5.76 19.99
N VAL A 185 -15.52 -6.13 19.81
CA VAL A 185 -15.09 -6.88 18.63
C VAL A 185 -15.86 -8.19 18.46
N ASN A 186 -16.10 -8.90 19.57
CA ASN A 186 -16.82 -10.18 19.54
C ASN A 186 -18.30 -10.03 19.23
N ASN A 187 -18.95 -8.99 19.76
CA ASN A 187 -20.41 -8.90 19.74
C ASN A 187 -21.00 -8.08 18.60
N TYR A 188 -20.19 -7.22 17.93
CA TYR A 188 -20.65 -6.32 16.87
C TYR A 188 -19.84 -6.52 15.60
N ASP A 189 -20.49 -6.31 14.48
CA ASP A 189 -19.87 -6.39 13.15
C ASP A 189 -19.26 -5.03 12.75
N VAL A 190 -18.25 -4.61 13.49
CA VAL A 190 -17.54 -3.34 13.29
C VAL A 190 -16.41 -3.49 12.29
N ASP A 191 -16.05 -2.40 11.60
CA ASP A 191 -15.00 -2.39 10.59
C ASP A 191 -13.65 -1.94 11.15
N GLY A 192 -13.65 -1.20 12.26
CA GLY A 192 -12.43 -0.75 12.93
C GLY A 192 -12.62 -0.35 14.38
N ILE A 193 -11.50 -0.28 15.09
CA ILE A 193 -11.37 0.35 16.42
C ILE A 193 -10.23 1.36 16.33
N LEU A 194 -10.41 2.53 16.88
CA LEU A 194 -9.35 3.51 17.04
C LEU A 194 -9.35 4.13 18.42
N MET A 195 -8.17 4.51 18.88
CA MET A 195 -7.97 5.25 20.13
C MET A 195 -7.56 6.69 19.83
N ASP A 196 -7.82 7.57 20.79
CA ASP A 196 -7.25 8.91 20.86
C ASP A 196 -5.98 8.94 21.73
N ASP A 197 -5.41 10.13 21.93
CA ASP A 197 -4.15 10.36 22.64
C ASP A 197 -4.27 10.36 24.18
N TYR A 198 -5.44 10.08 24.74
CA TYR A 198 -5.66 10.13 26.19
C TYR A 198 -5.25 8.83 26.92
N PHE A 199 -3.94 8.52 26.94
CA PHE A 199 -3.39 7.41 27.73
C PHE A 199 -3.09 7.84 29.16
N TYR A 200 -1.98 8.55 29.39
CA TYR A 200 -1.78 9.33 30.59
C TYR A 200 -2.33 10.75 30.39
N PRO A 201 -2.74 11.45 31.47
CA PRO A 201 -3.38 12.75 31.31
C PRO A 201 -2.45 13.86 30.85
N TYR A 202 -3.03 14.85 30.18
CA TYR A 202 -2.38 16.12 29.94
C TYR A 202 -1.86 16.73 31.27
N GLY A 203 -0.69 17.39 31.23
CA GLY A 203 0.02 17.87 32.41
C GLY A 203 1.04 16.88 32.97
N GLY A 204 1.08 15.66 32.42
CA GLY A 204 2.02 14.61 32.77
C GLY A 204 1.68 13.89 34.09
N THR A 205 2.48 12.87 34.39
CA THR A 205 2.36 12.03 35.60
C THR A 205 3.64 12.17 36.43
N THR A 206 3.54 12.46 37.68
CA THR A 206 4.69 12.62 38.61
C THR A 206 4.74 11.52 39.68
N THR A 207 3.70 11.43 40.52
CA THR A 207 3.65 10.52 41.63
C THR A 207 2.35 9.73 41.73
N GLU A 208 1.40 10.01 40.87
CA GLU A 208 0.05 9.45 40.89
C GLU A 208 0.06 7.92 40.71
N ASP A 209 1.00 7.42 39.92
CA ASP A 209 1.23 6.00 39.62
C ASP A 209 2.29 5.33 40.52
N ALA A 210 2.70 5.99 41.64
CA ALA A 210 3.77 5.48 42.49
C ALA A 210 3.54 4.05 43.00
N ALA A 211 2.27 3.66 43.23
CA ALA A 211 1.93 2.33 43.69
C ALA A 211 2.21 1.25 42.65
N SER A 212 1.73 1.44 41.40
CA SER A 212 1.97 0.51 40.29
C SER A 212 3.46 0.47 39.93
N LYS A 213 4.12 1.63 39.91
CA LYS A 213 5.56 1.75 39.64
C LYS A 213 6.39 0.95 40.66
N ALA A 214 6.08 1.05 41.97
CA ALA A 214 6.79 0.30 43.00
C ALA A 214 6.63 -1.23 42.86
N LEU A 215 5.50 -1.68 42.31
CA LEU A 215 5.19 -3.11 42.15
C LEU A 215 5.69 -3.67 40.80
N HIS A 216 5.64 -2.91 39.73
CA HIS A 216 5.74 -3.44 38.38
C HIS A 216 6.85 -2.80 37.53
N LYS A 217 7.51 -1.71 37.94
CA LYS A 217 8.62 -1.14 37.18
C LYS A 217 9.87 -2.03 37.29
N PRO A 218 10.36 -2.63 36.19
CA PRO A 218 11.60 -3.39 36.19
C PRO A 218 12.81 -2.50 36.51
N ALA A 219 13.84 -3.07 37.14
CA ALA A 219 15.08 -2.33 37.46
C ALA A 219 15.91 -1.97 36.21
N ASN A 220 15.64 -2.62 35.08
CA ASN A 220 16.41 -2.51 33.83
C ASN A 220 15.61 -1.84 32.69
N VAL A 221 14.71 -0.91 32.99
CA VAL A 221 14.06 -0.10 31.96
C VAL A 221 15.13 0.66 31.18
N VAL A 222 15.02 0.60 29.86
CA VAL A 222 15.96 1.30 28.97
C VAL A 222 15.59 2.78 28.92
N ASP A 223 16.54 3.64 29.16
CA ASP A 223 16.44 5.09 28.96
C ASP A 223 16.62 5.41 27.48
N VAL A 224 15.50 5.45 26.73
CA VAL A 224 15.48 5.56 25.26
C VAL A 224 15.94 6.95 24.79
N ASN A 225 15.49 7.99 25.48
CA ASN A 225 15.81 9.38 25.13
C ASN A 225 17.05 9.92 25.86
N GLN A 226 17.69 9.10 26.73
CA GLN A 226 18.91 9.41 27.46
C GLN A 226 18.81 10.71 28.29
N ASP A 227 17.66 10.95 28.92
CA ASP A 227 17.43 12.10 29.78
C ASP A 227 17.67 11.80 31.27
N GLY A 228 17.85 10.53 31.61
CA GLY A 228 18.06 10.02 32.97
C GLY A 228 16.78 9.68 33.72
N ASP A 229 15.62 9.81 33.08
CA ASP A 229 14.31 9.43 33.64
C ASP A 229 13.73 8.19 32.95
N THR A 230 13.82 7.04 33.60
CA THR A 230 13.25 5.78 33.13
C THR A 230 11.80 5.56 33.57
N ASP A 231 11.19 6.50 34.32
CA ASP A 231 9.80 6.39 34.70
C ASP A 231 8.87 6.63 33.52
N ASP A 232 9.21 7.62 32.69
CA ASP A 232 8.45 7.90 31.47
C ASP A 232 8.62 6.81 30.40
N ASP A 233 9.80 6.22 30.27
CA ASP A 233 10.01 5.04 29.42
C ASP A 233 9.19 3.85 29.90
N TRP A 234 9.10 3.64 31.21
CA TRP A 234 8.25 2.58 31.77
C TRP A 234 6.76 2.83 31.50
N ARG A 235 6.29 4.07 31.60
CA ARG A 235 4.91 4.44 31.26
C ARG A 235 4.62 4.17 29.78
N ARG A 236 5.53 4.57 28.86
CA ARG A 236 5.44 4.28 27.43
C ARG A 236 5.39 2.78 27.16
N ASN A 237 6.27 2.00 27.78
CA ASN A 237 6.26 0.53 27.65
C ASN A 237 4.93 -0.11 28.09
N ASN A 238 4.24 0.45 29.08
CA ASN A 238 2.93 -0.03 29.52
C ASN A 238 1.85 0.25 28.47
N VAL A 239 1.88 1.42 27.86
CA VAL A 239 0.96 1.78 26.77
C VAL A 239 1.26 0.94 25.53
N ASP A 240 2.52 0.80 25.15
CA ASP A 240 2.97 -0.03 24.01
C ASP A 240 2.50 -1.49 24.19
N ALA A 241 2.66 -2.05 25.39
CA ALA A 241 2.17 -3.39 25.70
C ALA A 241 0.65 -3.52 25.57
N CYS A 242 -0.11 -2.50 25.97
CA CYS A 242 -1.56 -2.47 25.83
C CYS A 242 -1.97 -2.44 24.34
N MET A 243 -1.34 -1.58 23.55
CA MET A 243 -1.59 -1.46 22.12
C MET A 243 -1.32 -2.78 21.39
N LYS A 244 -0.16 -3.38 21.67
CA LYS A 244 0.21 -4.67 21.09
C LYS A 244 -0.76 -5.78 21.46
N MET A 245 -1.14 -5.87 22.75
CA MET A 245 -2.10 -6.90 23.22
C MET A 245 -3.45 -6.76 22.52
N LEU A 246 -3.95 -5.55 22.33
CA LEU A 246 -5.21 -5.33 21.63
C LEU A 246 -5.09 -5.74 20.15
N TYR A 247 -4.05 -5.29 19.47
CA TYR A 247 -3.79 -5.66 18.09
C TYR A 247 -3.76 -7.19 17.94
N ASP A 248 -2.92 -7.88 18.72
CA ASP A 248 -2.78 -9.34 18.66
C ASP A 248 -4.14 -10.04 18.92
N SER A 249 -4.94 -9.53 19.86
CA SER A 249 -6.26 -10.08 20.17
C SER A 249 -7.24 -9.91 19.01
N ILE A 250 -7.24 -8.75 18.35
CA ILE A 250 -8.06 -8.49 17.16
C ILE A 250 -7.65 -9.42 16.02
N GLN A 251 -6.32 -9.57 15.76
CA GLN A 251 -5.84 -10.44 14.68
C GLN A 251 -6.28 -11.91 14.85
N VAL A 252 -6.41 -12.39 16.08
CA VAL A 252 -6.87 -13.76 16.35
C VAL A 252 -8.35 -13.94 16.07
N VAL A 253 -9.19 -12.95 16.38
CA VAL A 253 -10.67 -13.08 16.37
C VAL A 253 -11.26 -12.59 15.05
N LYS A 254 -10.92 -11.35 14.65
CA LYS A 254 -11.45 -10.68 13.45
C LYS A 254 -10.32 -9.87 12.78
N PRO A 255 -9.39 -10.51 12.08
CA PRO A 255 -8.21 -9.86 11.52
C PRO A 255 -8.53 -8.75 10.51
N TRP A 256 -9.75 -8.69 10.01
CA TRP A 256 -10.24 -7.62 9.13
C TRP A 256 -10.63 -6.34 9.87
N VAL A 257 -10.88 -6.40 11.19
CA VAL A 257 -11.16 -5.18 11.98
C VAL A 257 -9.89 -4.36 12.05
N ARG A 258 -9.93 -3.15 11.49
CA ARG A 258 -8.78 -2.23 11.46
C ARG A 258 -8.52 -1.70 12.86
N PHE A 259 -7.26 -1.71 13.28
CA PHE A 259 -6.87 -1.06 14.51
C PHE A 259 -6.11 0.23 14.20
N GLY A 260 -6.68 1.36 14.61
CA GLY A 260 -6.19 2.71 14.34
C GLY A 260 -5.81 3.50 15.58
N MET A 261 -5.04 4.57 15.36
CA MET A 261 -4.57 5.45 16.42
C MET A 261 -4.59 6.92 16.00
N GLY A 262 -5.36 7.74 16.74
CA GLY A 262 -5.40 9.20 16.61
C GLY A 262 -4.50 9.89 17.64
N SER A 263 -3.19 9.77 17.50
CA SER A 263 -2.20 10.41 18.35
C SER A 263 -2.22 11.93 18.26
N PHE A 264 -1.53 12.62 19.17
CA PHE A 264 -1.23 14.03 19.00
C PHE A 264 -0.37 14.25 17.72
N GLY A 265 -0.45 15.44 17.12
CA GLY A 265 0.19 15.70 15.82
C GLY A 265 1.72 15.77 15.89
N ILE A 266 2.30 16.10 17.04
CA ILE A 266 3.74 16.11 17.31
C ILE A 266 4.07 14.92 18.19
N TRP A 267 4.85 13.96 17.67
CA TRP A 267 5.28 12.78 18.40
C TRP A 267 6.21 13.15 19.55
N THR A 268 7.39 13.73 19.23
CA THR A 268 8.37 14.18 20.23
C THR A 268 9.16 15.37 19.69
N THR A 269 9.70 16.18 20.60
CA THR A 269 10.69 17.23 20.30
C THR A 269 12.12 16.80 20.67
N GLN A 270 12.29 15.61 21.22
CA GLN A 270 13.56 15.07 21.71
C GLN A 270 14.36 14.37 20.60
N LYS A 271 15.47 14.98 20.17
CA LYS A 271 16.33 14.42 19.11
C LYS A 271 16.90 13.04 19.45
N LYS A 272 17.17 12.76 20.71
CA LYS A 272 17.72 11.46 21.13
C LYS A 272 16.70 10.34 21.00
N ALA A 273 15.42 10.60 21.34
CA ALA A 273 14.35 9.66 21.11
C ALA A 273 14.25 9.32 19.60
N ALA A 274 14.21 10.32 18.73
CA ALA A 274 14.18 10.08 17.29
C ALA A 274 15.38 9.26 16.78
N GLN A 275 16.58 9.57 17.28
CA GLN A 275 17.79 8.81 16.94
C GLN A 275 17.72 7.34 17.39
N ALA A 276 17.11 7.04 18.54
CA ALA A 276 16.94 5.67 19.00
C ALA A 276 16.01 4.86 18.09
N TYR A 277 15.10 5.54 17.39
CA TYR A 277 14.23 4.94 16.37
C TYR A 277 14.85 4.95 14.95
N GLY A 278 16.02 5.58 14.78
CA GLY A 278 16.70 5.66 13.49
C GLY A 278 16.10 6.67 12.51
N ILE A 279 15.30 7.61 13.00
CA ILE A 279 14.65 8.66 12.20
C ILE A 279 15.07 10.06 12.63
N SER A 280 14.76 11.07 11.81
CA SER A 280 14.98 12.48 12.11
C SER A 280 13.66 13.16 12.45
N LEU A 281 13.71 14.17 13.34
CA LEU A 281 12.54 15.01 13.61
C LEU A 281 12.27 15.95 12.43
N PRO A 282 10.99 16.32 12.20
CA PRO A 282 10.64 17.30 11.20
C PRO A 282 11.24 18.67 11.54
N SER A 283 11.78 19.36 10.51
CA SER A 283 12.46 20.65 10.71
C SER A 283 11.44 21.75 11.08
N GLY A 284 11.81 22.59 12.03
CA GLY A 284 11.02 23.77 12.42
C GLY A 284 9.81 23.46 13.30
N ILE A 285 9.59 22.20 13.70
CA ILE A 285 8.47 21.79 14.56
C ILE A 285 8.84 21.93 16.05
N SER A 286 7.91 22.43 16.84
CA SER A 286 8.03 22.64 18.28
C SER A 286 6.66 22.69 18.94
N GLY A 287 6.62 22.48 20.25
CA GLY A 287 5.41 22.55 21.06
C GLY A 287 5.29 21.36 21.99
N LEU A 288 4.09 21.16 22.53
CA LEU A 288 3.76 19.98 23.33
C LEU A 288 3.83 18.75 22.43
N ASP A 289 4.35 17.67 22.95
CA ASP A 289 4.38 16.35 22.32
C ASP A 289 3.74 15.30 23.23
N ASP A 290 3.23 14.23 22.63
CA ASP A 290 2.54 13.17 23.35
C ASP A 290 3.47 12.09 23.92
N TYR A 291 4.70 12.01 23.43
CA TYR A 291 5.72 11.08 23.92
C TYR A 291 6.08 11.32 25.37
N ASP A 292 6.29 12.60 25.73
CA ASP A 292 6.65 12.98 27.10
C ASP A 292 5.45 13.19 28.01
N VAL A 293 4.35 13.76 27.48
CA VAL A 293 3.23 14.16 28.33
C VAL A 293 2.26 13.02 28.60
N GLN A 294 1.91 12.25 27.56
CA GLN A 294 0.84 11.23 27.64
C GLN A 294 1.38 9.80 27.55
N ALA A 295 2.70 9.65 27.51
CA ALA A 295 3.38 8.38 27.27
C ALA A 295 2.88 7.66 25.99
N CYS A 296 2.55 8.43 24.96
CA CYS A 296 2.03 7.97 23.69
C CYS A 296 3.17 7.83 22.70
N ASN A 297 3.36 6.61 22.15
CA ASN A 297 4.51 6.30 21.30
C ASN A 297 4.11 5.68 19.95
N PRO A 298 3.37 6.41 19.10
CA PRO A 298 2.85 5.88 17.85
C PRO A 298 3.95 5.44 16.88
N VAL A 299 5.15 5.99 16.97
CA VAL A 299 6.31 5.56 16.16
C VAL A 299 6.70 4.11 16.48
N GLU A 300 6.69 3.71 17.75
CA GLU A 300 6.91 2.30 18.14
C GLU A 300 5.83 1.38 17.56
N TRP A 301 4.57 1.82 17.56
CA TRP A 301 3.47 0.99 17.08
C TRP A 301 3.50 0.79 15.56
N VAL A 302 3.92 1.83 14.81
CA VAL A 302 4.16 1.73 13.36
C VAL A 302 5.35 0.82 13.09
N LYS A 303 6.48 1.05 13.78
CA LYS A 303 7.70 0.25 13.65
C LYS A 303 7.47 -1.22 14.01
N GLY A 304 6.71 -1.49 15.06
CA GLY A 304 6.35 -2.84 15.50
C GLY A 304 5.24 -3.49 14.65
N GLY A 305 4.56 -2.71 13.82
CA GLY A 305 3.49 -3.20 12.97
C GLY A 305 2.25 -3.68 13.73
N TYR A 306 1.95 -3.13 14.90
CA TYR A 306 0.75 -3.48 15.66
C TYR A 306 -0.32 -2.39 15.70
N VAL A 307 -0.37 -1.60 14.63
CA VAL A 307 -1.52 -0.81 14.19
C VAL A 307 -1.71 -1.00 12.68
N ASP A 308 -2.91 -0.83 12.17
CA ASP A 308 -3.20 -0.88 10.73
C ASP A 308 -3.16 0.52 10.12
N TYR A 309 -3.45 1.54 10.90
CA TYR A 309 -3.28 2.93 10.49
C TYR A 309 -3.04 3.86 11.70
N ILE A 310 -2.44 5.01 11.40
CA ILE A 310 -2.40 6.14 12.34
C ILE A 310 -3.07 7.36 11.69
N ASN A 311 -3.73 8.18 12.52
CA ASN A 311 -4.34 9.44 12.10
C ASN A 311 -4.01 10.58 13.08
N PRO A 312 -2.74 11.05 13.11
CA PRO A 312 -2.29 12.08 14.02
C PRO A 312 -3.11 13.37 13.86
N GLN A 313 -3.36 14.06 14.96
CA GLN A 313 -4.15 15.27 15.05
C GLN A 313 -3.36 16.50 14.56
N LEU A 314 -3.30 16.68 13.25
CA LEU A 314 -2.61 17.83 12.62
C LEU A 314 -3.52 19.07 12.62
N TYR A 315 -3.82 19.58 13.81
CA TYR A 315 -4.82 20.62 14.00
C TYR A 315 -4.27 22.05 13.79
N TRP A 316 -3.30 22.22 12.90
CA TRP A 316 -2.66 23.49 12.55
C TRP A 316 -2.82 23.82 11.07
N ALA A 317 -2.59 25.08 10.72
CA ALA A 317 -2.64 25.52 9.33
C ALA A 317 -1.36 25.16 8.57
N THR A 318 -1.46 25.10 7.24
CA THR A 318 -0.31 24.97 6.31
C THR A 318 0.70 26.11 6.42
N THR A 319 0.36 27.18 7.13
CA THR A 319 1.23 28.35 7.38
C THR A 319 1.58 28.53 8.85
N SER A 320 1.34 27.53 9.68
CA SER A 320 1.57 27.63 11.13
C SER A 320 3.05 27.61 11.46
N SER A 321 3.55 28.65 12.13
CA SER A 321 4.94 28.69 12.61
C SER A 321 5.15 27.70 13.76
N GLY A 322 6.05 26.75 13.58
CA GLY A 322 6.38 25.72 14.58
C GLY A 322 5.48 24.48 14.58
N GLN A 323 4.37 24.49 13.81
CA GLN A 323 3.47 23.35 13.63
C GLN A 323 2.90 23.33 12.20
N ASP A 324 3.78 23.51 11.21
CA ASP A 324 3.40 23.51 9.79
C ASP A 324 2.76 22.19 9.39
N TYR A 325 1.55 22.25 8.84
CA TYR A 325 0.79 21.07 8.45
C TYR A 325 1.50 20.23 7.39
N ASP A 326 2.02 20.89 6.33
CA ASP A 326 2.68 20.18 5.22
C ASP A 326 3.94 19.44 5.69
N VAL A 327 4.70 20.08 6.58
CA VAL A 327 5.92 19.49 7.16
C VAL A 327 5.57 18.26 8.00
N LEU A 328 4.57 18.38 8.88
CA LEU A 328 4.12 17.27 9.73
C LEU A 328 3.49 16.13 8.90
N CYS A 329 2.62 16.48 7.96
CA CYS A 329 1.97 15.52 7.07
C CYS A 329 3.01 14.68 6.29
N LYS A 330 3.97 15.34 5.67
CA LYS A 330 5.05 14.67 4.93
C LYS A 330 5.90 13.78 5.83
N TRP A 331 6.24 14.27 7.02
CA TRP A 331 7.06 13.51 7.97
C TRP A 331 6.34 12.23 8.44
N TRP A 332 5.08 12.33 8.85
CA TRP A 332 4.30 11.17 9.25
C TRP A 332 4.13 10.17 8.11
N ALA A 333 3.84 10.67 6.89
CA ALA A 333 3.63 9.80 5.74
C ALA A 333 4.92 9.07 5.33
N LYS A 334 6.03 9.80 5.16
CA LYS A 334 7.27 9.28 4.58
C LYS A 334 8.27 8.76 5.62
N ASP A 335 8.60 9.60 6.59
CA ASP A 335 9.68 9.29 7.52
C ASP A 335 9.24 8.32 8.64
N VAL A 336 7.93 8.17 8.86
CA VAL A 336 7.35 7.21 9.81
C VAL A 336 6.67 6.06 9.09
N CYS A 337 5.51 6.29 8.44
CA CYS A 337 4.69 5.19 7.93
C CYS A 337 5.35 4.46 6.76
N GLU A 338 5.82 5.16 5.74
CA GLU A 338 6.50 4.53 4.59
C GLU A 338 7.82 3.87 5.00
N HIS A 339 8.64 4.59 5.77
CA HIS A 339 9.93 4.08 6.23
C HIS A 339 9.79 2.77 7.00
N PHE A 340 8.96 2.74 8.05
CA PHE A 340 8.81 1.54 8.86
C PHE A 340 8.01 0.44 8.17
N SER A 341 6.99 0.77 7.35
CA SER A 341 6.30 -0.23 6.53
C SER A 341 7.25 -0.97 5.60
N GLY A 342 8.26 -0.29 5.06
CA GLY A 342 9.30 -0.93 4.24
C GLY A 342 10.19 -1.92 5.01
N LEU A 343 10.15 -1.91 6.33
CA LEU A 343 10.90 -2.80 7.21
C LEU A 343 10.04 -3.91 7.84
N LEU A 344 8.71 -3.85 7.68
CA LEU A 344 7.79 -4.84 8.24
C LEU A 344 7.75 -6.10 7.38
N PRO A 345 7.56 -7.28 7.99
CA PRO A 345 7.46 -8.54 7.26
C PRO A 345 6.17 -8.60 6.41
N ASP A 346 6.14 -9.54 5.45
CA ASP A 346 4.95 -9.92 4.67
C ASP A 346 4.30 -8.77 3.89
N GLY A 347 5.07 -7.74 3.52
CA GLY A 347 4.57 -6.58 2.80
C GLY A 347 3.56 -5.75 3.59
N LYS A 348 3.49 -5.93 4.91
CA LYS A 348 2.61 -5.18 5.79
C LYS A 348 2.85 -3.69 5.66
N LYS A 349 1.77 -2.94 5.55
CA LYS A 349 1.78 -1.47 5.53
C LYS A 349 1.04 -0.93 6.74
N VAL A 350 1.45 0.22 7.24
CA VAL A 350 0.67 1.01 8.19
C VAL A 350 0.21 2.27 7.46
N HIS A 351 -1.09 2.41 7.30
CA HIS A 351 -1.66 3.57 6.60
C HIS A 351 -1.53 4.84 7.46
N PHE A 352 -1.37 5.96 6.81
CA PHE A 352 -1.43 7.27 7.43
C PHE A 352 -2.64 8.05 6.91
N PHE A 353 -3.55 8.47 7.79
CA PHE A 353 -4.67 9.33 7.49
C PHE A 353 -4.56 10.58 8.34
N SER A 354 -4.53 11.76 7.75
CA SER A 354 -4.39 12.98 8.53
C SER A 354 -5.68 13.33 9.27
N SER A 355 -5.60 13.57 10.57
CA SER A 355 -6.70 14.17 11.33
C SER A 355 -6.65 15.70 11.23
N GLN A 356 -7.74 16.31 10.76
CA GLN A 356 -7.82 17.73 10.40
C GLN A 356 -8.85 18.46 11.27
N ALA A 357 -8.53 19.70 11.67
CA ALA A 357 -9.36 20.50 12.55
C ALA A 357 -10.50 21.20 11.80
N ALA A 358 -11.52 20.45 11.39
CA ALA A 358 -12.69 20.99 10.73
C ALA A 358 -13.36 22.13 11.52
N TYR A 359 -13.37 22.05 12.86
CA TYR A 359 -13.93 23.09 13.72
C TYR A 359 -13.22 24.44 13.54
N ARG A 360 -11.89 24.44 13.34
CA ARG A 360 -11.13 25.69 13.13
C ARG A 360 -11.45 26.37 11.79
N ALA A 361 -11.90 25.59 10.81
CA ALA A 361 -12.30 26.13 9.53
C ALA A 361 -13.64 26.87 9.58
N VAL A 362 -14.52 26.50 10.52
CA VAL A 362 -15.88 27.08 10.62
C VAL A 362 -16.05 28.04 11.80
N ASP A 363 -15.19 28.01 12.81
CA ASP A 363 -15.25 28.91 13.97
C ASP A 363 -14.29 30.12 13.87
N GLY A 364 -13.54 30.23 12.76
CA GLY A 364 -12.59 31.32 12.53
C GLY A 364 -11.19 31.06 13.09
N GLY A 365 -10.90 29.84 13.54
CA GLY A 365 -9.57 29.42 14.01
C GLY A 365 -8.54 29.31 12.87
N PHE A 366 -9.01 29.09 11.64
CA PHE A 366 -8.19 29.22 10.42
C PHE A 366 -8.57 30.50 9.68
N SER A 367 -7.58 31.34 9.38
CA SER A 367 -7.79 32.62 8.69
C SER A 367 -8.41 32.45 7.28
N ASN A 368 -8.14 31.33 6.63
CA ASN A 368 -8.63 30.99 5.29
C ASN A 368 -9.91 30.14 5.32
N GLY A 369 -10.45 29.84 6.51
CA GLY A 369 -11.68 29.04 6.65
C GLY A 369 -11.58 27.66 5.98
N VAL A 370 -12.60 27.31 5.20
CA VAL A 370 -12.69 26.01 4.50
C VAL A 370 -11.58 25.83 3.46
N THR A 371 -11.05 26.90 2.89
CA THR A 371 -9.94 26.84 1.93
C THR A 371 -8.68 26.23 2.55
N GLU A 372 -8.45 26.44 3.84
CA GLU A 372 -7.36 25.79 4.55
C GLU A 372 -7.51 24.23 4.53
N ILE A 373 -8.72 23.73 4.76
CA ILE A 373 -9.00 22.29 4.67
C ILE A 373 -8.79 21.77 3.24
N GLN A 374 -9.15 22.53 2.23
CA GLN A 374 -8.90 22.16 0.82
C GLN A 374 -7.41 22.03 0.55
N TRP A 375 -6.58 22.97 1.01
CA TRP A 375 -5.12 22.88 0.90
C TRP A 375 -4.53 21.68 1.66
N GLN A 376 -5.08 21.36 2.82
CA GLN A 376 -4.67 20.18 3.58
C GLN A 376 -5.03 18.87 2.86
N ILE A 377 -6.18 18.78 2.20
CA ILE A 377 -6.53 17.63 1.36
C ILE A 377 -5.56 17.54 0.17
N ASP A 378 -5.21 18.66 -0.47
CA ASP A 378 -4.23 18.68 -1.55
C ASP A 378 -2.84 18.21 -1.07
N ALA A 379 -2.42 18.67 0.12
CA ALA A 379 -1.17 18.21 0.76
C ALA A 379 -1.20 16.71 1.03
N ASN A 380 -2.32 16.19 1.51
CA ASN A 380 -2.53 14.76 1.71
C ASN A 380 -2.36 14.00 0.40
N ARG A 381 -3.01 14.43 -0.66
CA ARG A 381 -2.99 13.77 -1.99
C ARG A 381 -1.62 13.79 -2.65
N LYS A 382 -0.76 14.78 -2.38
CA LYS A 382 0.65 14.79 -2.82
C LYS A 382 1.48 13.63 -2.26
N ASN A 383 1.03 13.03 -1.17
CA ASN A 383 1.72 11.94 -0.50
C ASN A 383 1.10 10.55 -0.78
N LEU A 384 0.18 10.42 -1.74
CA LEU A 384 -0.47 9.15 -2.10
C LEU A 384 0.54 8.06 -2.48
N SER A 385 1.59 8.41 -3.23
CA SER A 385 2.67 7.48 -3.61
C SER A 385 3.44 6.91 -2.42
N SER A 386 3.32 7.54 -1.25
CA SER A 386 3.95 7.12 0.00
C SER A 386 3.02 6.26 0.88
N GLY A 387 1.93 5.72 0.31
CA GLY A 387 0.92 4.95 1.06
C GLY A 387 -0.03 5.82 1.87
N TYR A 388 0.04 7.13 1.68
CA TYR A 388 -0.78 8.11 2.34
C TYR A 388 -2.12 8.27 1.60
N THR A 389 -3.25 8.07 2.27
CA THR A 389 -4.50 7.83 1.55
C THR A 389 -5.75 8.41 2.19
N GLY A 390 -5.68 9.49 2.98
CA GLY A 390 -6.94 10.04 3.43
C GLY A 390 -6.96 11.15 4.47
N SER A 391 -8.18 11.56 4.80
CA SER A 391 -8.51 12.67 5.69
C SER A 391 -9.55 12.26 6.73
N VAL A 392 -9.36 12.68 7.96
CA VAL A 392 -10.31 12.46 9.08
C VAL A 392 -10.64 13.80 9.72
N PHE A 393 -11.89 14.26 9.65
CA PHE A 393 -12.27 15.60 10.10
C PHE A 393 -12.78 15.61 11.55
N TYR A 394 -12.14 16.37 12.41
CA TYR A 394 -12.63 16.62 13.75
C TYR A 394 -13.37 17.96 13.79
N ASN A 395 -14.69 18.01 14.02
CA ASN A 395 -15.62 16.92 14.25
C ASN A 395 -16.73 16.87 13.17
N THR A 396 -17.63 15.89 13.27
CA THR A 396 -18.76 15.69 12.34
C THR A 396 -19.65 16.93 12.22
N LYS A 397 -20.01 17.58 13.32
CA LYS A 397 -20.82 18.82 13.33
C LYS A 397 -20.17 19.94 12.51
N SER A 398 -18.86 20.05 12.57
CA SER A 398 -18.11 21.07 11.82
C SER A 398 -17.94 20.66 10.37
N TYR A 399 -17.66 19.37 10.09
CA TYR A 399 -17.62 18.86 8.73
C TYR A 399 -18.91 19.10 7.96
N ARG A 400 -20.08 18.87 8.57
CA ARG A 400 -21.40 19.10 7.95
C ARG A 400 -21.58 20.50 7.40
N GLN A 401 -20.92 21.52 7.99
CA GLN A 401 -20.99 22.90 7.51
C GLN A 401 -20.16 23.14 6.25
N MET A 402 -19.20 22.31 5.92
CA MET A 402 -18.35 22.41 4.73
C MET A 402 -18.55 21.26 3.73
N ALA A 403 -19.35 20.27 4.06
CA ALA A 403 -19.55 19.06 3.26
C ALA A 403 -19.91 19.36 1.80
N SER A 404 -20.82 20.32 1.56
CA SER A 404 -21.22 20.71 0.20
C SER A 404 -20.08 21.35 -0.60
N VAL A 405 -19.18 22.10 0.04
CA VAL A 405 -18.01 22.70 -0.62
C VAL A 405 -17.03 21.62 -1.02
N LEU A 406 -16.75 20.69 -0.11
CA LEU A 406 -15.83 19.59 -0.38
C LEU A 406 -16.36 18.60 -1.43
N ALA A 407 -17.66 18.29 -1.41
CA ALA A 407 -18.31 17.44 -2.41
C ALA A 407 -18.33 18.07 -3.82
N GLN A 408 -18.17 19.38 -3.94
CA GLN A 408 -18.09 20.08 -5.22
C GLN A 408 -16.67 20.38 -5.68
N SER A 409 -15.66 20.10 -4.85
CA SER A 409 -14.28 20.48 -5.15
C SER A 409 -13.25 19.35 -4.98
N HIS A 410 -13.29 18.60 -3.89
CA HIS A 410 -12.26 17.61 -3.53
C HIS A 410 -12.80 16.19 -3.34
N PHE A 411 -14.11 16.04 -3.09
CA PHE A 411 -14.78 14.74 -2.94
C PHE A 411 -15.92 14.63 -3.94
N ILE A 412 -15.62 14.94 -5.22
CA ILE A 412 -16.60 14.96 -6.31
C ILE A 412 -17.12 13.54 -6.55
N GLU A 413 -16.23 12.57 -6.59
CA GLU A 413 -16.55 11.17 -6.81
C GLU A 413 -16.45 10.37 -5.50
N LYS A 414 -17.10 9.22 -5.45
CA LYS A 414 -16.99 8.28 -4.34
C LYS A 414 -15.61 7.63 -4.33
N ALA A 415 -15.16 7.26 -3.15
CA ALA A 415 -13.94 6.47 -2.98
C ALA A 415 -14.19 5.25 -2.11
N LEU A 416 -13.37 4.22 -2.28
CA LEU A 416 -13.29 3.08 -1.38
C LEU A 416 -12.30 3.40 -0.25
N ALA A 417 -12.53 2.82 0.93
CA ALA A 417 -11.50 2.84 1.97
C ALA A 417 -10.27 2.05 1.49
N PRO A 418 -9.03 2.52 1.78
CA PRO A 418 -7.82 1.85 1.33
C PRO A 418 -7.76 0.40 1.80
N ALA A 419 -7.38 -0.50 0.92
CA ALA A 419 -7.34 -1.93 1.23
C ALA A 419 -6.16 -2.29 2.13
N MET A 420 -6.34 -3.32 2.97
CA MET A 420 -5.26 -4.01 3.68
C MET A 420 -4.81 -5.23 2.87
N ASP A 421 -4.24 -4.99 1.69
CA ASP A 421 -3.85 -6.00 0.71
C ASP A 421 -2.95 -7.09 1.29
N TRP A 422 -2.06 -6.74 2.22
CA TRP A 422 -1.18 -7.69 2.94
C TRP A 422 -1.91 -8.69 3.85
N LYS A 423 -3.20 -8.47 4.14
CA LYS A 423 -4.03 -9.36 4.98
C LYS A 423 -4.90 -10.30 4.16
N VAL A 424 -5.04 -10.07 2.86
CA VAL A 424 -5.88 -10.87 1.97
C VAL A 424 -5.26 -12.26 1.79
N LYS A 425 -6.04 -13.29 2.05
CA LYS A 425 -5.58 -14.69 1.97
C LYS A 425 -6.33 -15.52 0.94
N GLU A 426 -7.49 -15.08 0.52
CA GLU A 426 -8.37 -15.82 -0.38
C GLU A 426 -9.04 -14.88 -1.37
N GLU A 427 -9.10 -15.27 -2.62
CA GLU A 427 -9.92 -14.59 -3.61
C GLU A 427 -11.38 -15.01 -3.47
N LEU A 428 -12.29 -14.04 -3.60
CA LEU A 428 -13.72 -14.29 -3.65
C LEU A 428 -14.14 -14.53 -5.09
N ALA A 429 -15.01 -15.52 -5.31
CA ALA A 429 -15.58 -15.76 -6.63
C ALA A 429 -16.45 -14.57 -7.10
N ALA A 430 -16.73 -14.49 -8.38
CA ALA A 430 -17.66 -13.51 -8.91
C ALA A 430 -19.09 -13.77 -8.39
N PRO A 431 -19.90 -12.72 -8.17
CA PRO A 431 -21.33 -12.85 -7.95
C PRO A 431 -22.03 -13.60 -9.10
N THR A 432 -23.12 -14.28 -8.82
CA THR A 432 -23.86 -15.05 -9.81
C THR A 432 -25.34 -14.67 -9.84
N ASN A 433 -26.07 -15.10 -10.87
CA ASN A 433 -27.53 -14.93 -10.99
C ASN A 433 -27.99 -13.47 -10.88
N LEU A 434 -27.25 -12.54 -11.52
CA LEU A 434 -27.65 -11.13 -11.57
C LEU A 434 -29.00 -11.00 -12.27
N SER A 435 -29.99 -10.43 -11.58
CA SER A 435 -31.34 -10.26 -12.12
C SER A 435 -31.95 -8.94 -11.66
N LEU A 436 -32.55 -8.21 -12.59
CA LEU A 436 -33.23 -6.95 -12.33
C LEU A 436 -34.76 -7.21 -12.15
N ALA A 437 -35.29 -6.85 -10.98
CA ALA A 437 -36.71 -6.88 -10.66
C ALA A 437 -37.21 -5.44 -10.40
N GLY A 438 -37.90 -4.86 -11.38
CA GLY A 438 -38.22 -3.44 -11.35
C GLY A 438 -36.94 -2.58 -11.45
N THR A 439 -36.62 -1.83 -10.42
CA THR A 439 -35.36 -1.06 -10.30
C THR A 439 -34.34 -1.72 -9.37
N THR A 440 -34.63 -2.88 -8.80
CA THR A 440 -33.73 -3.57 -7.87
C THR A 440 -32.95 -4.67 -8.59
N LEU A 441 -31.63 -4.51 -8.65
CA LEU A 441 -30.71 -5.56 -9.09
C LEU A 441 -30.39 -6.47 -7.93
N ASN A 442 -30.57 -7.78 -8.14
CA ASN A 442 -30.27 -8.83 -7.17
C ASN A 442 -29.17 -9.74 -7.72
N TRP A 443 -28.40 -10.34 -6.81
CA TRP A 443 -27.37 -11.34 -7.13
C TRP A 443 -27.25 -12.39 -6.03
N GLN A 444 -26.44 -13.40 -6.27
CA GLN A 444 -26.10 -14.42 -5.31
C GLN A 444 -24.58 -14.51 -5.14
N HIS A 445 -24.13 -14.84 -3.94
CA HIS A 445 -22.75 -15.19 -3.65
C HIS A 445 -22.72 -16.15 -2.45
N PRO A 446 -21.83 -17.19 -2.46
CA PRO A 446 -21.82 -18.19 -1.40
C PRO A 446 -21.35 -17.65 -0.05
N THR A 447 -20.39 -16.74 -0.02
CA THR A 447 -19.69 -16.30 1.20
C THR A 447 -19.60 -14.79 1.38
N ALA A 448 -19.46 -14.00 0.28
CA ALA A 448 -19.37 -12.54 0.40
C ALA A 448 -20.72 -11.94 0.80
N GLU A 449 -20.65 -10.95 1.70
CA GLU A 449 -21.77 -10.12 2.16
C GLU A 449 -21.57 -8.64 1.81
N ARG A 450 -20.40 -8.26 1.29
CA ARG A 450 -20.06 -6.91 0.82
C ARG A 450 -19.75 -6.94 -0.67
N PHE A 451 -20.17 -5.89 -1.38
CA PHE A 451 -19.96 -5.78 -2.82
C PHE A 451 -19.76 -4.31 -3.19
N THR A 452 -18.91 -4.05 -4.18
CA THR A 452 -18.86 -2.76 -4.86
C THR A 452 -19.71 -2.85 -6.12
N VAL A 453 -20.46 -1.78 -6.39
CA VAL A 453 -21.33 -1.72 -7.57
C VAL A 453 -20.96 -0.51 -8.41
N TYR A 454 -20.72 -0.74 -9.69
CA TYR A 454 -20.37 0.27 -10.68
C TYR A 454 -21.45 0.35 -11.76
N ALA A 455 -21.63 1.54 -12.35
CA ALA A 455 -22.51 1.74 -13.50
C ALA A 455 -21.82 2.61 -14.55
N TYR A 456 -21.39 2.01 -15.64
CA TYR A 456 -20.67 2.68 -16.71
C TYR A 456 -21.37 2.50 -18.08
N PRO A 457 -21.10 3.38 -19.08
CA PRO A 457 -21.69 3.24 -20.40
C PRO A 457 -21.34 1.89 -21.04
N LYS A 458 -22.29 1.29 -21.74
CA LYS A 458 -22.04 0.09 -22.55
C LYS A 458 -20.91 0.36 -23.54
N GLY A 459 -20.01 -0.61 -23.70
CA GLY A 459 -18.85 -0.45 -24.55
C GLY A 459 -17.60 0.16 -23.87
N THR A 460 -17.70 0.57 -22.60
CA THR A 460 -16.51 0.92 -21.81
C THR A 460 -15.79 -0.36 -21.42
N ILE A 461 -14.47 -0.37 -21.54
CA ILE A 461 -13.63 -1.49 -21.12
C ILE A 461 -13.80 -1.67 -19.60
N LYS A 462 -14.13 -2.88 -19.19
CA LYS A 462 -14.44 -3.21 -17.78
C LYS A 462 -13.31 -2.82 -16.84
N GLU A 463 -12.08 -3.16 -17.17
CA GLU A 463 -10.89 -2.90 -16.36
C GLU A 463 -10.69 -1.38 -16.16
N VAL A 464 -10.90 -0.58 -17.18
CA VAL A 464 -10.84 0.88 -17.09
C VAL A 464 -11.98 1.44 -16.25
N ALA A 465 -13.19 0.92 -16.46
CA ALA A 465 -14.37 1.39 -15.74
C ALA A 465 -14.31 1.08 -14.23
N LEU A 466 -13.73 -0.05 -13.84
CA LEU A 466 -13.59 -0.42 -12.44
C LEU A 466 -12.50 0.39 -11.71
N GLU A 467 -11.53 0.95 -12.44
CA GLU A 467 -10.50 1.81 -11.83
C GLU A 467 -10.92 3.29 -11.76
N ASP A 468 -11.99 3.66 -12.44
CA ASP A 468 -12.46 5.05 -12.48
C ASP A 468 -13.57 5.29 -11.42
N PRO A 469 -13.30 6.10 -10.40
CA PRO A 469 -14.24 6.34 -9.29
C PRO A 469 -15.54 7.01 -9.73
N GLN A 470 -15.59 7.67 -10.90
CA GLN A 470 -16.83 8.26 -11.42
C GLN A 470 -17.95 7.22 -11.64
N TYR A 471 -17.59 5.96 -11.83
CA TYR A 471 -18.55 4.89 -12.07
C TYR A 471 -18.95 4.13 -10.80
N LEU A 472 -18.30 4.35 -9.69
CA LEU A 472 -18.62 3.73 -8.41
C LEU A 472 -19.95 4.26 -7.88
N LEU A 473 -20.97 3.40 -7.83
CA LEU A 473 -22.27 3.76 -7.29
C LEU A 473 -22.29 3.69 -5.76
N GLN A 474 -21.85 2.56 -5.22
CA GLN A 474 -21.95 2.31 -3.77
C GLN A 474 -21.21 1.04 -3.38
N VAL A 475 -20.74 0.98 -2.12
CA VAL A 475 -20.47 -0.26 -1.39
C VAL A 475 -21.80 -0.76 -0.83
N VAL A 476 -22.12 -2.03 -1.06
CA VAL A 476 -23.39 -2.65 -0.66
C VAL A 476 -23.12 -3.77 0.34
N TYR A 477 -23.74 -3.69 1.50
CA TYR A 477 -23.82 -4.78 2.46
C TYR A 477 -25.10 -5.54 2.21
N GLY A 478 -24.99 -6.74 1.63
CA GLY A 478 -26.13 -7.55 1.18
C GLY A 478 -26.08 -7.83 -0.33
N LYS A 479 -27.12 -8.45 -0.88
CA LYS A 479 -27.09 -9.04 -2.24
C LYS A 479 -28.10 -8.38 -3.18
N SER A 480 -28.35 -7.08 -2.97
CA SER A 480 -29.21 -6.29 -3.87
C SER A 480 -28.94 -4.79 -3.77
N ILE A 481 -29.24 -4.06 -4.84
CA ILE A 481 -29.15 -2.59 -4.90
C ILE A 481 -30.33 -2.01 -5.66
N ASN A 482 -30.85 -0.87 -5.22
CA ASN A 482 -31.86 -0.12 -5.96
C ASN A 482 -31.17 0.85 -6.94
N LEU A 483 -31.43 0.67 -8.22
CA LEU A 483 -30.87 1.45 -9.33
C LEU A 483 -31.79 2.55 -9.83
N SER A 484 -32.84 2.93 -9.09
CA SER A 484 -33.82 3.96 -9.52
C SER A 484 -33.18 5.30 -9.81
N ASN A 485 -32.04 5.61 -9.17
CA ASN A 485 -31.30 6.86 -9.36
C ASN A 485 -30.25 6.78 -10.48
N VAL A 486 -30.09 5.63 -11.13
CA VAL A 486 -29.15 5.47 -12.26
C VAL A 486 -29.83 5.89 -13.55
N SER A 487 -29.43 7.04 -14.08
CA SER A 487 -29.96 7.56 -15.35
C SER A 487 -29.55 6.65 -16.52
N ASN A 488 -30.46 6.47 -17.49
CA ASN A 488 -30.22 5.70 -18.71
C ASN A 488 -29.73 4.27 -18.47
N LEU A 489 -30.31 3.58 -17.48
CA LEU A 489 -29.91 2.22 -17.06
C LEU A 489 -29.85 1.22 -18.23
N SER A 490 -30.71 1.37 -19.25
CA SER A 490 -30.70 0.52 -20.45
C SER A 490 -29.40 0.60 -21.26
N ASN A 491 -28.69 1.73 -21.18
CA ASN A 491 -27.43 2.00 -21.88
C ASN A 491 -26.22 1.87 -20.96
N LYS A 492 -26.40 1.31 -19.77
CA LYS A 492 -25.30 1.08 -18.83
C LYS A 492 -25.07 -0.40 -18.58
N THR A 493 -23.83 -0.76 -18.45
CA THR A 493 -23.38 -2.01 -17.82
C THR A 493 -23.27 -1.77 -16.33
N ILE A 494 -23.82 -2.69 -15.53
CA ILE A 494 -23.67 -2.68 -14.08
C ILE A 494 -22.72 -3.80 -13.71
N ALA A 495 -21.57 -3.44 -13.12
CA ALA A 495 -20.66 -4.41 -12.56
C ALA A 495 -20.88 -4.56 -11.06
N VAL A 496 -20.87 -5.79 -10.57
CA VAL A 496 -20.95 -6.13 -9.16
C VAL A 496 -19.70 -6.95 -8.84
N CYS A 497 -18.79 -6.37 -8.04
CA CYS A 497 -17.58 -7.05 -7.59
C CYS A 497 -17.80 -7.60 -6.18
N ALA A 498 -17.34 -8.80 -5.89
CA ALA A 498 -17.24 -9.28 -4.52
C ALA A 498 -16.20 -8.42 -3.78
N TYR A 499 -16.54 -7.91 -2.61
CA TYR A 499 -15.71 -7.00 -1.83
C TYR A 499 -15.42 -7.61 -0.46
N ASP A 500 -14.16 -7.91 -0.17
CA ASP A 500 -13.79 -8.59 1.05
C ASP A 500 -13.76 -7.64 2.27
N ARG A 501 -13.56 -8.22 3.43
CA ARG A 501 -13.50 -7.45 4.69
C ARG A 501 -12.19 -6.66 4.85
N TYR A 502 -11.20 -6.90 3.99
CA TYR A 502 -9.93 -6.18 3.98
C TYR A 502 -9.92 -4.98 3.03
N GLY A 503 -11.01 -4.79 2.26
CA GLY A 503 -11.14 -3.68 1.33
C GLY A 503 -10.63 -3.99 -0.08
N MET A 504 -10.50 -5.28 -0.46
CA MET A 504 -10.13 -5.69 -1.81
C MET A 504 -11.36 -6.11 -2.61
N GLU A 505 -11.38 -5.69 -3.87
CA GLU A 505 -12.32 -6.17 -4.86
C GLU A 505 -11.79 -7.46 -5.50
N HIS A 506 -12.70 -8.39 -5.74
CA HIS A 506 -12.42 -9.70 -6.33
C HIS A 506 -13.31 -9.94 -7.55
N GLY A 507 -13.65 -11.19 -7.83
CA GLY A 507 -14.43 -11.59 -8.99
C GLY A 507 -15.63 -10.69 -9.28
N VAL A 508 -15.76 -10.26 -10.53
CA VAL A 508 -16.77 -9.35 -11.03
C VAL A 508 -17.82 -10.07 -11.86
N ALA A 509 -19.10 -9.73 -11.68
CA ALA A 509 -20.19 -10.13 -12.57
C ALA A 509 -20.83 -8.91 -13.21
N LEU A 510 -21.23 -9.03 -14.47
CA LEU A 510 -21.79 -7.96 -15.25
C LEU A 510 -23.28 -8.21 -15.50
N TYR A 511 -24.08 -7.16 -15.35
CA TYR A 511 -25.48 -7.14 -15.77
C TYR A 511 -25.62 -6.15 -16.93
N ASN A 512 -26.42 -6.55 -17.94
CA ASN A 512 -26.69 -5.73 -19.12
C ASN A 512 -25.40 -5.39 -19.90
N GLU A 513 -24.44 -6.32 -19.90
CA GLU A 513 -23.30 -6.26 -20.78
C GLU A 513 -23.81 -6.19 -22.23
N GLY A 514 -23.44 -5.17 -22.96
CA GLY A 514 -23.71 -5.10 -24.39
C GLY A 514 -22.89 -6.14 -25.14
N ASP A 515 -23.31 -6.50 -26.36
CA ASP A 515 -22.43 -7.24 -27.26
C ASP A 515 -21.05 -6.58 -27.24
N ALA A 516 -20.00 -7.43 -27.26
CA ALA A 516 -18.61 -6.95 -27.26
C ALA A 516 -18.48 -5.72 -28.19
N PRO A 517 -17.82 -4.65 -27.78
CA PRO A 517 -17.87 -3.43 -28.56
C PRO A 517 -17.47 -3.78 -29.98
N ILE A 518 -18.42 -3.69 -30.89
CA ILE A 518 -18.08 -3.21 -32.21
C ILE A 518 -17.51 -1.87 -31.87
N LEU A 519 -16.16 -1.74 -31.89
CA LEU A 519 -15.51 -0.46 -31.77
C LEU A 519 -16.34 0.49 -32.62
N PRO A 520 -17.02 1.50 -32.05
CA PRO A 520 -17.71 2.46 -32.87
C PRO A 520 -16.69 2.93 -33.89
N PRO A 521 -17.07 3.13 -35.15
CA PRO A 521 -16.17 3.75 -36.11
C PRO A 521 -15.68 4.99 -35.40
N ALA A 522 -14.38 5.10 -35.18
CA ALA A 522 -13.71 6.01 -34.29
C ALA A 522 -14.54 7.29 -34.19
N GLN A 523 -15.19 7.53 -33.06
CA GLN A 523 -15.76 8.82 -32.78
C GLN A 523 -14.56 9.72 -32.85
N GLU A 524 -14.57 10.69 -33.77
CA GLU A 524 -13.41 11.56 -34.01
C GLU A 524 -12.98 12.09 -32.67
N ALA A 525 -11.90 11.54 -32.15
CA ALA A 525 -11.33 12.01 -30.90
C ALA A 525 -10.89 13.45 -31.17
N ASP A 526 -11.38 14.44 -30.42
CA ASP A 526 -10.96 15.82 -30.59
C ASP A 526 -9.49 16.07 -30.18
N SER A 527 -8.79 15.02 -29.71
CA SER A 527 -7.43 15.10 -29.19
C SER A 527 -6.67 13.77 -29.36
N ILE A 528 -5.35 13.82 -29.14
CA ILE A 528 -4.46 12.66 -29.10
C ILE A 528 -4.44 12.10 -27.68
N THR A 529 -4.67 10.81 -27.54
CA THR A 529 -4.48 10.07 -26.30
C THR A 529 -3.23 9.21 -26.41
N TRP A 530 -2.38 9.22 -25.39
CA TRP A 530 -1.13 8.46 -25.35
C TRP A 530 -1.25 7.33 -24.32
N VAL A 531 -1.06 6.10 -24.77
CA VAL A 531 -1.05 4.90 -23.94
C VAL A 531 0.35 4.32 -23.96
N LEU A 532 1.11 4.52 -22.91
CA LEU A 532 2.52 4.14 -22.82
C LEU A 532 2.72 2.67 -22.46
N ASN A 533 1.68 1.95 -22.04
CA ASN A 533 1.71 0.52 -21.70
C ASN A 533 2.87 0.16 -20.75
N GLY A 534 3.00 0.91 -19.65
CA GLY A 534 4.06 0.73 -18.67
C GLY A 534 5.37 1.49 -18.96
N GLY A 535 5.52 2.03 -20.17
CA GLY A 535 6.68 2.86 -20.50
C GLY A 535 6.56 4.29 -20.02
N GLU A 536 7.64 5.02 -20.11
CA GLU A 536 7.74 6.43 -19.74
C GLU A 536 8.51 7.22 -20.79
N VAL A 537 8.25 8.52 -20.87
CA VAL A 537 9.08 9.43 -21.65
C VAL A 537 10.00 10.20 -20.73
N PRO A 538 11.22 10.56 -21.19
CA PRO A 538 12.12 11.38 -20.39
C PRO A 538 11.44 12.67 -19.97
N THR A 539 11.39 12.93 -18.68
CA THR A 539 10.85 14.16 -18.08
C THR A 539 11.94 14.91 -17.35
N VAL A 540 11.87 16.23 -17.40
CA VAL A 540 12.75 17.14 -16.63
C VAL A 540 11.87 17.87 -15.64
N GLU A 541 12.32 17.96 -14.41
CA GLU A 541 11.58 18.71 -13.38
C GLU A 541 11.45 20.17 -13.81
N VAL A 542 10.21 20.64 -13.94
CA VAL A 542 9.91 22.01 -14.32
C VAL A 542 10.06 22.88 -13.07
N PRO A 543 11.00 23.84 -13.05
CA PRO A 543 11.19 24.68 -11.88
C PRO A 543 9.97 25.58 -11.64
N SER A 544 9.77 25.98 -10.42
CA SER A 544 8.87 27.08 -10.11
C SER A 544 9.32 28.37 -10.81
N ASN A 545 8.41 29.33 -10.92
CA ASN A 545 8.75 30.61 -11.55
C ASN A 545 9.85 31.36 -10.77
N LYS A 546 9.87 31.19 -9.45
CA LYS A 546 10.94 31.76 -8.62
C LYS A 546 12.30 31.09 -8.89
N GLU A 547 12.35 29.79 -8.97
CA GLU A 547 13.57 29.05 -9.29
C GLU A 547 14.08 29.38 -10.69
N LEU A 548 13.17 29.48 -11.67
CA LEU A 548 13.53 29.93 -13.01
C LEU A 548 14.11 31.35 -13.02
N TRP A 549 13.53 32.25 -12.22
CA TRP A 549 14.06 33.62 -12.03
C TRP A 549 15.46 33.58 -11.39
N ASP A 550 15.64 32.78 -10.35
CA ASP A 550 16.92 32.64 -9.66
C ASP A 550 18.02 32.06 -10.57
N MET A 551 17.63 31.25 -11.57
CA MET A 551 18.52 30.75 -12.62
C MET A 551 18.79 31.79 -13.72
N TRP A 552 17.78 32.55 -14.12
CA TRP A 552 17.85 33.53 -15.22
C TRP A 552 18.60 34.82 -14.80
N LYS A 553 18.33 35.31 -13.60
CA LYS A 553 18.87 36.57 -13.09
C LYS A 553 20.37 36.66 -13.12
N PRO A 554 21.17 35.68 -12.68
CA PRO A 554 22.64 35.76 -12.71
C PRO A 554 23.21 35.88 -14.14
N ASP A 555 22.62 35.21 -15.10
CA ASP A 555 23.05 35.25 -16.49
C ASP A 555 22.78 36.64 -17.10
N TYR A 556 21.60 37.18 -16.83
CA TYR A 556 21.24 38.54 -17.26
C TYR A 556 22.15 39.59 -16.64
N VAL A 557 22.49 39.47 -15.35
CA VAL A 557 23.41 40.34 -14.65
C VAL A 557 24.82 40.23 -15.24
N THR A 558 25.30 39.02 -15.53
CA THR A 558 26.59 38.79 -16.15
C THR A 558 26.68 39.37 -17.55
N PHE A 559 25.64 39.19 -18.36
CA PHE A 559 25.56 39.81 -19.70
C PHE A 559 25.69 41.34 -19.61
N TYR A 560 25.05 41.95 -18.66
CA TYR A 560 25.09 43.36 -18.38
C TYR A 560 26.48 43.82 -17.95
N GLN A 561 27.11 43.12 -17.04
CA GLN A 561 28.46 43.43 -16.55
C GLN A 561 29.49 43.38 -17.68
N ASN A 562 29.38 42.38 -18.54
CA ASN A 562 30.26 42.22 -19.69
C ASN A 562 30.11 43.37 -20.72
N LYS A 563 28.88 43.88 -20.87
CA LYS A 563 28.57 44.96 -21.84
C LYS A 563 28.88 46.33 -21.33
N TYR A 564 28.77 46.61 -20.03
CA TYR A 564 28.86 47.97 -19.43
C TYR A 564 29.91 48.11 -18.33
N GLY A 565 30.67 47.07 -18.03
CA GLY A 565 31.80 47.11 -17.07
C GLY A 565 31.36 47.31 -15.62
N SER A 566 32.33 47.78 -14.76
CA SER A 566 32.15 47.83 -13.31
C SER A 566 31.15 48.87 -12.79
N GLN A 567 30.46 49.61 -13.66
CA GLN A 567 29.41 50.51 -13.26
C GLN A 567 28.09 49.77 -12.90
N PHE A 568 27.98 48.48 -13.23
CA PHE A 568 26.86 47.64 -12.86
C PHE A 568 27.14 46.91 -11.55
N VAL A 569 26.66 47.41 -10.45
CA VAL A 569 26.71 46.73 -9.15
C VAL A 569 25.44 45.88 -8.99
N ALA A 570 25.58 44.57 -9.28
CA ALA A 570 24.56 43.59 -8.88
C ALA A 570 24.71 43.34 -7.39
N SER A 571 23.66 43.59 -6.60
CA SER A 571 23.57 43.03 -5.26
C SER A 571 22.58 41.85 -5.31
N GLU A 572 22.82 40.82 -4.52
CA GLU A 572 21.93 39.67 -4.39
C GLU A 572 20.51 40.06 -3.93
N ASP A 573 20.38 41.22 -3.30
CA ASP A 573 19.14 41.74 -2.72
C ASP A 573 18.30 42.61 -3.68
N ARG A 574 18.68 42.72 -4.96
CA ARG A 574 17.90 43.53 -5.90
C ARG A 574 16.60 42.80 -6.29
N THR A 575 15.49 43.53 -6.15
CA THR A 575 14.17 43.08 -6.55
C THR A 575 14.04 43.02 -8.08
N MET A 576 13.00 42.36 -8.55
CA MET A 576 12.64 42.33 -9.98
C MET A 576 12.47 43.74 -10.54
N ASP A 577 11.87 44.65 -9.75
CA ASP A 577 11.68 46.07 -10.09
C ASP A 577 13.00 46.78 -10.32
N ASP A 578 14.01 46.50 -9.52
CA ASP A 578 15.35 47.07 -9.69
C ASP A 578 16.07 46.58 -10.93
N ILE A 579 15.85 45.32 -11.34
CA ILE A 579 16.55 44.67 -12.45
C ILE A 579 15.87 44.94 -13.79
N LEU A 580 14.58 44.86 -13.84
CA LEU A 580 13.77 45.10 -15.04
C LEU A 580 13.11 46.50 -15.04
N GLY A 581 13.21 47.22 -13.92
CA GLY A 581 12.52 48.50 -13.67
C GLY A 581 13.07 49.66 -14.46
N PHE A 582 12.23 50.67 -14.50
CA PHE A 582 12.36 51.86 -15.37
C PHE A 582 13.44 52.88 -14.97
N THR A 583 13.66 53.04 -13.68
CA THR A 583 14.51 54.13 -13.14
C THR A 583 15.97 53.90 -13.35
N TRP A 584 16.39 52.66 -13.41
CA TRP A 584 17.80 52.31 -13.48
C TRP A 584 18.35 52.27 -14.92
N ILE A 585 17.51 51.85 -15.87
CA ILE A 585 17.87 51.64 -17.28
C ILE A 585 17.81 52.96 -18.08
N ASN A 586 16.98 53.90 -17.70
CA ASN A 586 16.95 55.24 -18.36
C ASN A 586 18.26 56.03 -18.19
N SER A 587 19.14 55.66 -17.29
CA SER A 587 20.45 56.29 -17.09
C SER A 587 21.59 55.64 -17.88
N MET A 588 21.41 54.43 -18.46
CA MET A 588 22.49 53.63 -19.05
C MET A 588 22.30 53.19 -20.51
N GLY A 589 21.23 53.55 -21.16
CA GLY A 589 21.02 53.21 -22.58
C GLY A 589 19.95 52.17 -22.84
N GLN A 590 19.28 52.28 -23.97
CA GLN A 590 18.20 51.44 -24.42
C GLN A 590 18.71 50.17 -25.11
N GLY A 591 18.01 49.07 -25.02
CA GLY A 591 18.23 47.89 -25.87
C GLY A 591 18.73 46.61 -25.23
N LEU A 592 18.69 46.44 -23.94
CA LEU A 592 19.43 45.43 -23.23
C LEU A 592 18.62 44.13 -22.96
N ALA A 593 17.35 44.23 -22.65
CA ALA A 593 16.56 43.05 -22.48
C ALA A 593 16.33 42.35 -23.83
N ALA A 594 16.12 43.15 -24.87
CA ALA A 594 16.04 42.67 -26.25
C ALA A 594 17.34 42.01 -26.69
N ASP A 595 18.49 42.64 -26.41
CA ASP A 595 19.80 42.07 -26.78
C ASP A 595 20.08 40.77 -26.03
N PHE A 596 19.82 40.69 -24.72
CA PHE A 596 20.01 39.49 -23.95
C PHE A 596 19.11 38.33 -24.47
N MET A 597 17.81 38.59 -24.59
CA MET A 597 16.86 37.55 -25.01
C MET A 597 17.10 37.06 -26.45
N THR A 598 17.65 37.92 -27.33
CA THR A 598 17.91 37.55 -28.71
C THR A 598 19.31 36.98 -28.98
N GLN A 599 20.29 37.22 -28.13
CA GLN A 599 21.70 36.84 -28.33
C GLN A 599 22.15 35.70 -27.42
N ASP A 600 21.51 35.47 -26.26
CA ASP A 600 21.89 34.39 -25.36
C ASP A 600 21.28 33.06 -25.79
N THR A 601 22.14 32.08 -26.09
CA THR A 601 21.71 30.77 -26.57
C THR A 601 21.12 29.87 -25.47
N LYS A 602 21.48 30.10 -24.22
CA LYS A 602 20.97 29.32 -23.08
C LYS A 602 19.47 29.60 -22.85
N TRP A 603 19.06 30.86 -23.05
CA TRP A 603 17.67 31.30 -22.84
C TRP A 603 16.86 31.40 -24.13
N GLN A 604 17.38 30.87 -25.26
CA GLN A 604 16.71 30.88 -26.54
C GLN A 604 15.32 30.20 -26.52
N TRP A 605 15.15 29.17 -25.67
CA TRP A 605 13.85 28.52 -25.50
C TRP A 605 12.80 29.49 -24.92
N LEU A 606 13.18 30.28 -23.91
CA LEU A 606 12.29 31.26 -23.28
C LEU A 606 11.94 32.38 -24.28
N THR A 607 12.92 32.83 -25.05
CA THR A 607 12.70 33.79 -26.16
C THR A 607 11.69 33.26 -27.16
N THR A 608 11.90 32.03 -27.64
CA THR A 608 10.98 31.37 -28.60
C THR A 608 9.58 31.22 -28.02
N TYR A 609 9.49 30.78 -26.76
CA TYR A 609 8.21 30.66 -26.06
C TYR A 609 7.48 32.00 -25.96
N MET A 610 8.15 33.06 -25.50
CA MET A 610 7.55 34.39 -25.37
C MET A 610 7.10 34.94 -26.73
N LEU A 611 7.87 34.78 -27.78
CA LEU A 611 7.50 35.18 -29.14
C LEU A 611 6.27 34.40 -29.64
N LYS A 612 6.20 33.09 -29.33
CA LYS A 612 5.02 32.27 -29.68
C LYS A 612 3.74 32.77 -28.98
N VAL A 613 3.83 33.10 -27.69
CA VAL A 613 2.70 33.68 -26.92
C VAL A 613 2.27 35.01 -27.54
N ALA A 614 3.21 35.91 -27.83
CA ALA A 614 2.93 37.19 -28.43
C ALA A 614 2.25 37.04 -29.81
N ASN A 615 2.79 36.19 -30.68
CA ASN A 615 2.23 35.95 -32.00
C ASN A 615 0.82 35.37 -31.96
N ALA A 616 0.53 34.46 -31.00
CA ALA A 616 -0.80 33.88 -30.83
C ALA A 616 -1.86 34.96 -30.47
N GLU A 617 -1.43 36.02 -29.80
CA GLU A 617 -2.25 37.21 -29.43
C GLU A 617 -2.21 38.31 -30.49
N GLY A 618 -1.57 38.09 -31.63
CA GLY A 618 -1.41 39.07 -32.71
C GLY A 618 -0.52 40.26 -32.35
N TYR A 619 0.44 40.07 -31.48
CA TYR A 619 1.34 41.07 -30.93
C TYR A 619 2.81 40.76 -31.31
N GLU A 620 3.59 41.79 -31.67
CA GLU A 620 5.02 41.67 -31.97
C GLU A 620 5.87 42.27 -30.83
N ILE A 621 6.85 41.54 -30.35
CA ILE A 621 7.86 42.03 -29.42
C ILE A 621 9.06 42.53 -30.20
N THR A 622 9.15 43.82 -30.46
CA THR A 622 10.21 44.41 -31.32
C THR A 622 11.12 45.40 -30.58
N THR A 623 10.71 45.88 -29.41
CA THR A 623 11.45 46.89 -28.67
C THR A 623 11.94 46.40 -27.33
N ASP A 624 13.02 46.97 -26.80
CA ASP A 624 13.55 46.66 -25.46
C ASP A 624 12.49 46.84 -24.36
N ASN A 625 11.65 47.89 -24.47
CA ASN A 625 10.58 48.09 -23.51
C ASN A 625 9.56 46.96 -23.52
N ASN A 626 9.20 46.42 -24.70
CA ASN A 626 8.30 45.30 -24.80
C ASN A 626 8.89 44.08 -24.11
N TRP A 627 10.15 43.73 -24.36
CA TRP A 627 10.85 42.62 -23.70
C TRP A 627 10.85 42.77 -22.18
N ARG A 628 11.20 43.92 -21.65
CA ARG A 628 11.23 44.15 -20.18
C ARG A 628 9.86 43.96 -19.56
N TYR A 629 8.79 44.55 -20.16
CA TYR A 629 7.45 44.38 -19.61
C TYR A 629 6.95 42.95 -19.67
N HIS A 630 7.22 42.23 -20.72
CA HIS A 630 6.80 40.86 -20.86
C HIS A 630 7.58 39.92 -19.94
N LEU A 631 8.88 40.08 -19.80
CA LEU A 631 9.68 39.39 -18.80
C LEU A 631 9.21 39.65 -17.37
N TYR A 632 8.92 40.96 -17.08
CA TYR A 632 8.41 41.33 -15.76
C TYR A 632 7.07 40.64 -15.49
N SER A 633 6.12 40.67 -16.43
CA SER A 633 4.82 40.00 -16.29
C SER A 633 4.98 38.49 -16.18
N PHE A 634 5.88 37.93 -16.96
CA PHE A 634 6.16 36.48 -16.96
C PHE A 634 6.68 36.02 -15.59
N PHE A 635 7.72 36.65 -15.05
CA PHE A 635 8.28 36.26 -13.76
C PHE A 635 7.41 36.61 -12.56
N ASN A 636 6.51 37.55 -12.67
CA ASN A 636 5.54 37.93 -11.62
C ASN A 636 4.13 37.37 -11.82
N CYS A 637 3.97 36.33 -12.57
CA CYS A 637 2.67 35.76 -12.94
C CYS A 637 1.76 35.36 -11.75
N THR A 638 2.36 35.13 -10.58
CA THR A 638 1.61 34.75 -9.36
C THR A 638 1.18 35.94 -8.51
N ASN A 639 1.64 37.16 -8.82
CA ASN A 639 1.35 38.36 -8.04
C ASN A 639 0.46 39.33 -8.84
N ALA A 640 -0.85 39.10 -8.79
CA ALA A 640 -1.86 39.92 -9.49
C ALA A 640 -1.93 41.42 -9.05
N ALA A 641 -1.13 41.81 -8.04
CA ALA A 641 -1.18 43.16 -7.46
C ALA A 641 -0.19 44.16 -8.10
N TYR A 642 0.71 43.74 -8.96
CA TYR A 642 1.68 44.63 -9.58
C TYR A 642 1.14 45.21 -10.90
N ARG A 643 0.53 46.35 -10.81
CA ARG A 643 0.39 47.28 -11.92
C ARG A 643 1.63 48.17 -11.91
N ILE A 644 2.41 48.13 -12.98
CA ILE A 644 3.37 49.18 -13.25
C ILE A 644 2.51 50.44 -13.54
N ASP A 645 2.36 51.31 -12.54
CA ASP A 645 1.57 52.53 -12.66
C ASP A 645 2.09 53.39 -13.81
N GLY A 646 1.26 53.65 -14.81
CA GLY A 646 1.51 54.53 -15.90
C GLY A 646 1.93 53.92 -17.24
N TYR A 647 2.23 52.62 -17.31
CA TYR A 647 2.52 51.95 -18.55
C TYR A 647 1.53 50.81 -18.79
N ARG A 648 0.72 50.93 -19.82
CA ARG A 648 0.06 49.79 -20.42
C ARG A 648 1.13 49.08 -21.26
N ALA A 649 1.69 47.99 -20.79
CA ALA A 649 2.17 46.96 -21.70
C ALA A 649 1.08 46.75 -22.71
N GLY A 650 1.38 46.97 -23.98
CA GLY A 650 0.35 46.94 -25.01
C GLY A 650 -0.56 45.75 -24.77
N SER A 651 -1.80 46.03 -24.47
CA SER A 651 -2.72 45.21 -23.70
C SER A 651 -3.24 43.93 -24.38
N THR A 652 -2.44 43.26 -25.15
CA THR A 652 -2.88 42.17 -26.02
C THR A 652 -2.33 40.79 -25.66
N ALA A 653 -1.11 40.67 -25.12
CA ALA A 653 -0.57 39.36 -24.76
C ALA A 653 -0.62 39.13 -23.23
N ASP A 654 -1.27 38.04 -22.81
CA ASP A 654 -1.38 37.66 -21.39
C ASP A 654 -0.14 36.95 -20.86
N PHE A 655 0.96 37.68 -20.70
CA PHE A 655 2.20 37.18 -20.17
C PHE A 655 2.15 36.83 -18.67
N SER A 656 1.17 37.35 -17.95
CA SER A 656 1.01 36.95 -16.55
C SER A 656 0.47 35.54 -16.41
N ASN A 657 -0.39 35.12 -17.34
CA ASN A 657 -0.83 33.73 -17.43
C ASN A 657 0.24 32.85 -18.06
N ALA A 658 0.89 33.32 -19.12
CA ALA A 658 1.96 32.59 -19.82
C ALA A 658 3.19 32.30 -18.91
N GLY A 659 3.40 33.07 -17.86
CA GLY A 659 4.47 32.88 -16.89
C GLY A 659 4.25 31.73 -15.89
N LYS A 660 3.06 31.11 -15.86
CA LYS A 660 2.80 29.99 -14.95
C LYS A 660 3.54 28.72 -15.41
N PRO A 661 4.23 27.98 -14.51
CA PRO A 661 4.90 26.72 -14.88
C PRO A 661 4.05 25.72 -15.63
N ALA A 662 2.75 25.63 -15.29
CA ALA A 662 1.78 24.79 -15.99
C ALA A 662 1.54 25.19 -17.47
N VAL A 663 1.96 26.38 -17.89
CA VAL A 663 1.76 26.88 -19.27
C VAL A 663 3.06 26.85 -20.08
N TRP A 664 4.21 27.18 -19.47
CA TRP A 664 5.50 27.16 -20.17
C TRP A 664 6.31 25.87 -19.92
N GLY A 665 5.86 25.01 -19.01
CA GLY A 665 6.57 23.80 -18.61
C GLY A 665 6.91 22.89 -19.77
N ASP A 666 6.02 22.72 -20.74
CA ASP A 666 6.27 21.93 -21.95
C ASP A 666 7.45 22.47 -22.76
N ALA A 667 7.55 23.80 -22.90
CA ALA A 667 8.65 24.44 -23.63
C ALA A 667 10.00 24.24 -22.88
N TYR A 668 9.98 24.29 -21.57
CA TYR A 668 11.12 24.00 -20.71
C TYR A 668 11.55 22.52 -20.85
N GLN A 669 10.61 21.60 -20.75
CA GLN A 669 10.85 20.17 -20.94
C GLN A 669 11.61 19.88 -22.22
N VAL A 670 11.06 20.35 -23.35
CA VAL A 670 11.68 20.14 -24.67
C VAL A 670 13.07 20.74 -24.75
N ALA A 671 13.28 21.94 -24.21
CA ALA A 671 14.56 22.64 -24.24
C ALA A 671 15.65 21.95 -23.40
N HIS A 672 15.27 21.18 -22.39
CA HIS A 672 16.20 20.53 -21.47
C HIS A 672 16.26 19.00 -21.62
N GLY A 673 15.76 18.47 -22.75
CA GLY A 673 15.85 17.05 -23.12
C GLY A 673 14.70 16.20 -22.61
N GLY A 674 13.68 16.81 -22.02
CA GLY A 674 12.43 16.14 -21.71
C GLY A 674 11.54 15.99 -22.96
N VAL A 675 10.60 15.05 -22.90
CA VAL A 675 9.66 14.78 -23.99
C VAL A 675 8.25 15.17 -23.53
N VAL A 676 7.56 15.91 -24.39
CA VAL A 676 6.15 16.26 -24.20
C VAL A 676 5.29 15.48 -25.17
N LEU A 677 4.22 14.88 -24.65
CA LEU A 677 3.22 14.17 -25.43
C LEU A 677 2.02 15.10 -25.67
N PRO A 678 1.94 15.77 -26.84
CA PRO A 678 0.92 16.78 -27.08
C PRO A 678 -0.48 16.16 -27.24
N SER A 679 -1.49 16.78 -26.70
CA SER A 679 -2.89 16.40 -26.94
C SER A 679 -3.41 16.84 -28.32
N ARG A 680 -2.71 17.72 -29.03
CA ARG A 680 -3.03 18.19 -30.40
C ARG A 680 -1.76 18.60 -31.12
N VAL A 681 -1.71 18.35 -32.42
CA VAL A 681 -0.59 18.75 -33.28
C VAL A 681 -1.09 19.63 -34.40
N SER A 682 -0.44 20.78 -34.62
CA SER A 682 -0.74 21.74 -35.67
C SER A 682 0.15 21.59 -36.92
N GLU A 683 1.14 20.72 -36.83
CA GLU A 683 2.09 20.34 -37.88
C GLU A 683 2.40 18.86 -37.77
N THR A 684 3.10 18.28 -38.75
CA THR A 684 3.55 16.89 -38.69
C THR A 684 4.42 16.69 -37.43
N PHE A 685 4.06 15.74 -36.59
CA PHE A 685 4.71 15.46 -35.33
C PHE A 685 5.42 14.10 -35.39
N VAL A 686 6.74 14.13 -35.23
CA VAL A 686 7.55 12.91 -35.14
C VAL A 686 7.32 12.30 -33.76
N LEU A 687 6.93 11.03 -33.71
CA LEU A 687 6.59 10.33 -32.48
C LEU A 687 7.85 10.04 -31.67
N PRO A 688 7.85 10.35 -30.36
CA PRO A 688 9.03 10.14 -29.53
C PRO A 688 9.27 8.65 -29.27
N ILE A 689 10.50 8.32 -28.89
CA ILE A 689 10.88 6.96 -28.45
C ILE A 689 10.84 6.95 -26.92
N PRO A 690 9.83 6.33 -26.31
CA PRO A 690 9.75 6.19 -24.84
C PRO A 690 10.74 5.13 -24.34
N THR A 691 10.96 5.10 -23.04
CA THR A 691 11.72 4.06 -22.35
C THR A 691 10.80 3.24 -21.45
N HIS A 692 11.24 2.02 -21.08
CA HIS A 692 10.47 1.20 -20.13
C HIS A 692 11.32 0.94 -18.89
N PRO A 693 10.77 1.09 -17.68
CA PRO A 693 11.51 0.89 -16.43
C PRO A 693 12.05 -0.54 -16.28
N ASP A 694 11.37 -1.53 -16.85
CA ASP A 694 11.80 -2.94 -16.85
C ASP A 694 12.80 -3.27 -17.97
N GLY A 695 13.26 -2.28 -18.74
CA GLY A 695 14.26 -2.46 -19.79
C GLY A 695 13.71 -3.09 -21.08
N LEU A 696 12.40 -3.08 -21.29
CA LEU A 696 11.78 -3.54 -22.54
C LEU A 696 12.18 -2.64 -23.69
N THR A 697 12.35 -3.22 -24.90
CA THR A 697 12.68 -2.48 -26.10
C THR A 697 11.42 -1.91 -26.74
N PHE A 698 11.45 -0.61 -27.06
CA PHE A 698 10.37 0.03 -27.79
C PHE A 698 10.33 -0.46 -29.23
N TYR A 699 9.21 -1.07 -29.61
CA TYR A 699 9.02 -1.58 -30.97
C TYR A 699 8.41 -0.54 -31.91
N GLY A 700 7.49 0.28 -31.40
CA GLY A 700 6.85 1.34 -32.18
C GLY A 700 5.53 1.83 -31.58
N TRP A 701 5.00 2.90 -32.19
CA TRP A 701 3.68 3.41 -31.87
C TRP A 701 2.63 2.81 -32.82
N TYR A 702 1.47 2.47 -32.29
CA TYR A 702 0.33 1.96 -33.03
C TYR A 702 -0.92 2.78 -32.76
N ASN A 703 -1.82 2.89 -33.73
CA ASN A 703 -3.11 3.55 -33.55
C ASN A 703 -4.24 2.58 -33.19
N ASN A 704 -3.90 1.37 -32.80
CA ASN A 704 -4.81 0.34 -32.32
C ASN A 704 -4.17 -0.44 -31.15
N ALA A 705 -5.02 -0.96 -30.23
CA ALA A 705 -4.56 -1.66 -29.04
C ALA A 705 -4.04 -3.09 -29.32
N ASP A 706 -4.36 -3.65 -30.49
CA ASP A 706 -3.96 -5.00 -30.89
C ASP A 706 -2.59 -5.01 -31.61
N PHE A 707 -1.96 -3.83 -31.78
CA PHE A 707 -0.67 -3.64 -32.46
C PHE A 707 -0.65 -4.18 -33.90
N GLU A 708 -1.79 -4.16 -34.59
CA GLU A 708 -1.88 -4.62 -35.97
C GLU A 708 -1.38 -3.54 -36.96
N GLY A 709 -0.68 -3.97 -38.02
CA GLY A 709 -0.14 -3.11 -39.06
C GLY A 709 1.32 -2.71 -38.84
N ALA A 710 1.78 -1.71 -39.57
CA ALA A 710 3.12 -1.15 -39.40
C ALA A 710 3.12 -0.09 -38.28
N PRO A 711 4.20 -0.04 -37.47
CA PRO A 711 4.31 1.01 -36.46
C PRO A 711 4.41 2.40 -37.08
N LEU A 712 3.80 3.38 -36.41
CA LEU A 712 3.84 4.77 -36.81
C LEU A 712 5.14 5.43 -36.33
N VAL A 713 5.72 6.29 -37.17
CA VAL A 713 6.91 7.09 -36.83
C VAL A 713 6.57 8.59 -36.71
N GLU A 714 5.46 9.01 -37.31
CA GLU A 714 4.97 10.40 -37.25
C GLU A 714 3.45 10.41 -37.44
N ILE A 715 2.83 11.52 -37.02
CA ILE A 715 1.41 11.81 -37.26
C ILE A 715 1.26 13.17 -37.97
N PRO A 716 0.31 13.33 -38.92
CA PRO A 716 0.11 14.60 -39.61
C PRO A 716 -0.58 15.66 -38.73
N ALA A 717 -0.48 16.90 -39.14
CA ALA A 717 -1.22 18.02 -38.53
C ALA A 717 -2.73 17.72 -38.40
N GLY A 718 -3.30 18.03 -37.22
CA GLY A 718 -4.70 17.79 -36.95
C GLY A 718 -5.09 16.34 -36.72
N TRP A 719 -4.12 15.41 -36.63
CA TRP A 719 -4.40 14.01 -36.32
C TRP A 719 -5.00 13.88 -34.90
N THR A 720 -5.99 13.02 -34.76
CA THR A 720 -6.67 12.70 -33.48
C THR A 720 -6.83 11.20 -33.36
N GLY A 721 -6.86 10.69 -32.16
CA GLY A 721 -6.96 9.27 -31.88
C GLY A 721 -6.10 8.83 -30.69
N THR A 722 -5.98 7.51 -30.51
CA THR A 722 -5.14 6.95 -29.46
C THR A 722 -3.88 6.33 -30.06
N LEU A 723 -2.73 6.62 -29.47
CA LEU A 723 -1.44 6.03 -29.79
C LEU A 723 -1.01 5.10 -28.66
N TYR A 724 -0.70 3.86 -29.02
CA TYR A 724 -0.29 2.81 -28.09
C TYR A 724 1.20 2.51 -28.27
N ALA A 725 2.00 2.62 -27.26
CA ALA A 725 3.38 2.15 -27.28
C ALA A 725 3.40 0.62 -27.24
N CYS A 726 4.02 0.01 -28.22
CA CYS A 726 4.28 -1.43 -28.25
C CYS A 726 5.68 -1.71 -27.71
N TRP A 727 5.75 -2.63 -26.77
CA TRP A 727 7.01 -3.08 -26.16
C TRP A 727 7.25 -4.51 -26.53
N THR A 728 8.50 -4.86 -26.83
CA THR A 728 8.91 -6.22 -27.04
C THR A 728 10.04 -6.54 -26.09
N GLU A 729 9.99 -7.70 -25.49
CA GLU A 729 11.19 -8.33 -24.97
C GLU A 729 11.99 -8.79 -26.21
N ILE A 730 12.95 -8.02 -26.69
CA ILE A 730 13.82 -8.47 -27.75
C ILE A 730 15.20 -8.78 -27.17
N GLU A 731 15.35 -10.02 -26.70
CA GLU A 731 16.25 -10.91 -27.43
C GLU A 731 15.37 -11.78 -28.32
N ILE A 732 15.72 -11.95 -29.61
CA ILE A 732 15.19 -13.05 -30.40
C ILE A 732 15.76 -14.30 -29.78
N MET A 733 15.07 -14.84 -28.81
CA MET A 733 15.42 -16.09 -28.16
C MET A 733 15.04 -17.19 -29.13
N GLU A 734 16.03 -17.72 -29.84
CA GLU A 734 15.84 -18.93 -30.65
C GLU A 734 15.63 -20.18 -29.75
N SER A 735 15.57 -20.02 -28.44
CA SER A 735 15.52 -21.09 -27.45
C SER A 735 14.72 -20.71 -26.20
N ILE A 736 14.48 -21.69 -25.34
CA ILE A 736 13.89 -21.48 -24.00
C ILE A 736 15.00 -21.12 -23.02
N ALA A 737 14.87 -20.01 -22.31
CA ALA A 737 15.68 -19.68 -21.15
C ALA A 737 14.89 -19.92 -19.85
N TRP A 738 15.58 -20.35 -18.83
CA TRP A 738 14.98 -20.68 -17.53
C TRP A 738 15.58 -19.80 -16.44
N GLU A 739 14.76 -18.93 -15.86
CA GLU A 739 15.12 -18.08 -14.74
C GLU A 739 14.51 -18.63 -13.45
N LEU A 740 15.29 -19.44 -12.76
CA LEU A 740 14.85 -20.16 -11.56
C LEU A 740 14.81 -19.30 -10.29
N ASN A 741 15.34 -18.08 -10.34
CA ASN A 741 15.35 -17.10 -9.25
C ASN A 741 15.83 -17.67 -7.90
N GLY A 742 16.95 -18.42 -7.96
CA GLY A 742 17.56 -19.06 -6.81
C GLY A 742 16.95 -20.42 -6.45
N GLY A 743 15.96 -20.91 -7.18
CA GLY A 743 15.47 -22.26 -7.09
C GLY A 743 16.25 -23.24 -7.99
N ARG A 744 15.88 -24.50 -7.92
CA ARG A 744 16.41 -25.58 -8.76
C ARG A 744 15.27 -26.54 -9.13
N VAL A 745 15.37 -27.20 -10.28
CA VAL A 745 14.45 -28.27 -10.65
C VAL A 745 15.16 -29.62 -10.30
N PRO A 746 14.62 -30.37 -9.36
CA PRO A 746 15.21 -31.66 -9.02
C PRO A 746 15.16 -32.65 -10.20
N ALA A 747 16.21 -33.46 -10.36
CA ALA A 747 16.22 -34.51 -11.38
C ALA A 747 15.15 -35.58 -11.10
N ASP A 748 14.66 -36.21 -12.15
CA ASP A 748 13.83 -37.41 -12.01
C ASP A 748 14.57 -38.50 -11.26
N VAL A 749 13.87 -39.15 -10.32
CA VAL A 749 14.45 -40.25 -9.55
C VAL A 749 14.63 -41.48 -10.45
N PRO A 750 15.86 -41.94 -10.70
CA PRO A 750 16.07 -43.08 -11.54
C PRO A 750 15.56 -44.37 -10.87
N THR A 751 15.36 -45.40 -11.66
CA THR A 751 15.18 -46.74 -11.09
C THR A 751 16.47 -47.21 -10.40
N ASN A 752 16.35 -48.17 -9.50
CA ASN A 752 17.53 -48.70 -8.82
C ASN A 752 18.53 -49.32 -9.81
N ASP A 753 18.05 -49.98 -10.88
CA ASP A 753 18.90 -50.52 -11.95
C ASP A 753 19.62 -49.42 -12.75
N SER A 754 18.94 -48.31 -13.00
CA SER A 754 19.54 -47.14 -13.68
C SER A 754 20.60 -46.49 -12.80
N LEU A 755 20.34 -46.35 -11.50
CA LEU A 755 21.30 -45.80 -10.55
C LEU A 755 22.52 -46.73 -10.43
N TRP A 756 22.31 -48.05 -10.39
CA TRP A 756 23.41 -49.02 -10.41
C TRP A 756 24.25 -48.94 -11.70
N THR A 757 23.58 -48.80 -12.84
CA THR A 757 24.26 -48.66 -14.14
C THR A 757 25.16 -47.41 -14.17
N ALA A 758 24.76 -46.34 -13.53
CA ALA A 758 25.56 -45.13 -13.37
C ALA A 758 26.68 -45.26 -12.32
N PHE A 759 26.39 -45.93 -11.18
CA PHE A 759 27.32 -46.08 -10.07
C PHE A 759 28.48 -47.03 -10.41
N LYS A 760 28.21 -48.10 -11.13
CA LYS A 760 29.17 -49.18 -11.42
C LYS A 760 30.42 -48.68 -12.19
N PRO A 761 30.33 -47.93 -13.29
CA PRO A 761 31.49 -47.34 -13.96
C PRO A 761 32.28 -46.40 -13.04
N TYR A 762 31.57 -45.54 -12.26
CA TYR A 762 32.17 -44.62 -11.31
C TYR A 762 32.97 -45.36 -10.24
N TYR A 763 32.44 -46.47 -9.69
CA TYR A 763 33.13 -47.31 -8.75
C TYR A 763 34.43 -47.86 -9.34
N ASN A 764 34.40 -48.33 -10.60
CA ASN A 764 35.56 -48.87 -11.28
C ASN A 764 36.60 -47.79 -11.61
N GLU A 765 36.20 -46.63 -12.11
CA GLU A 765 37.08 -45.52 -12.40
C GLU A 765 37.76 -44.99 -11.13
N TYR A 766 36.99 -44.81 -10.07
CA TYR A 766 37.47 -44.27 -8.77
C TYR A 766 38.60 -45.13 -8.18
N TYR A 767 38.62 -46.44 -8.48
CA TYR A 767 39.58 -47.39 -7.94
C TYR A 767 40.51 -48.05 -8.96
N ASP A 768 40.47 -47.60 -10.19
CA ASP A 768 41.27 -48.22 -11.27
C ASP A 768 41.00 -49.73 -11.39
N ASP A 769 39.70 -50.12 -11.36
CA ASP A 769 39.24 -51.50 -11.39
C ASP A 769 38.41 -51.79 -12.64
N GLU A 770 38.89 -52.63 -13.53
CA GLU A 770 38.32 -53.01 -14.84
C GLU A 770 37.06 -53.87 -14.74
N ARG A 771 36.31 -53.92 -13.69
CA ARG A 771 35.18 -54.85 -13.47
C ARG A 771 33.78 -54.23 -13.70
N SER A 772 33.68 -53.30 -14.61
CA SER A 772 32.40 -52.62 -14.93
C SER A 772 31.31 -53.51 -15.50
N ASP A 773 31.67 -54.70 -16.00
CA ASP A 773 30.75 -55.69 -16.56
C ASP A 773 30.24 -56.74 -15.57
N GLN A 774 30.74 -56.71 -14.33
CA GLN A 774 30.35 -57.71 -13.35
C GLN A 774 28.99 -57.43 -12.72
N PRO A 775 28.22 -58.48 -12.35
CA PRO A 775 26.99 -58.33 -11.61
C PRO A 775 27.23 -57.63 -10.26
N ILE A 776 26.21 -56.94 -9.75
CA ILE A 776 26.27 -56.17 -8.51
C ILE A 776 26.77 -57.02 -7.32
N GLU A 777 26.34 -58.27 -7.23
CA GLU A 777 26.73 -59.19 -6.18
C GLU A 777 28.24 -59.43 -6.15
N LYS A 778 28.88 -59.46 -7.29
CA LYS A 778 30.35 -59.66 -7.40
C LYS A 778 31.06 -58.31 -7.12
N VAL A 779 30.62 -57.24 -7.62
CA VAL A 779 31.26 -55.92 -7.38
C VAL A 779 31.28 -55.60 -5.89
N ALA A 780 30.16 -55.75 -5.20
CA ALA A 780 30.08 -55.55 -3.76
C ALA A 780 30.92 -56.46 -2.91
N THR A 781 31.42 -57.59 -3.44
CA THR A 781 32.29 -58.57 -2.70
C THR A 781 33.77 -58.28 -2.90
N PHE A 782 34.18 -57.36 -3.73
CA PHE A 782 35.54 -57.28 -4.22
C PHE A 782 36.34 -56.28 -3.46
N ALA A 783 36.70 -55.77 -2.78
CA ALA A 783 37.82 -54.98 -2.29
C ALA A 783 37.60 -54.35 -0.91
N ALA A 784 38.54 -54.60 -0.08
CA ALA A 784 38.58 -54.06 1.26
C ALA A 784 38.66 -52.49 1.22
N ALA A 785 37.91 -51.86 2.06
CA ALA A 785 37.90 -50.41 2.29
C ALA A 785 37.44 -49.47 1.12
N LYS A 786 37.23 -50.00 -0.08
CA LYS A 786 36.87 -49.18 -1.24
C LYS A 786 35.45 -48.66 -1.16
N MET A 787 34.49 -49.49 -0.79
CA MET A 787 33.10 -49.08 -0.69
C MET A 787 32.91 -48.03 0.39
N GLN A 788 33.50 -48.24 1.57
CA GLN A 788 33.44 -47.21 2.61
C GLN A 788 34.01 -45.88 2.14
N LYS A 789 35.15 -45.89 1.44
CA LYS A 789 35.78 -44.68 0.95
C LYS A 789 34.89 -43.93 -0.04
N ILE A 790 34.29 -44.61 -1.04
CA ILE A 790 33.37 -43.95 -1.98
C ILE A 790 32.19 -43.29 -1.25
N MET A 791 31.64 -44.02 -0.27
CA MET A 791 30.45 -43.54 0.43
C MET A 791 30.73 -42.42 1.45
N THR A 792 31.99 -42.26 1.89
CA THR A 792 32.36 -41.27 2.92
C THR A 792 33.27 -40.16 2.43
N ASP A 793 33.91 -40.27 1.27
CA ASP A 793 34.76 -39.22 0.70
C ASP A 793 33.96 -37.96 0.37
N LEU A 794 34.48 -36.80 0.80
CA LEU A 794 33.83 -35.51 0.58
C LEU A 794 33.74 -35.14 -0.90
N GLU A 795 34.67 -35.64 -1.72
CA GLU A 795 34.72 -35.34 -3.16
C GLU A 795 33.97 -36.40 -4.00
N SER A 796 33.43 -37.46 -3.37
CA SER A 796 32.69 -38.46 -4.09
C SER A 796 31.34 -38.02 -4.56
N GLU A 797 31.03 -38.26 -5.84
CA GLU A 797 29.72 -38.00 -6.44
C GLU A 797 28.59 -38.75 -5.73
N TYR A 798 28.89 -39.93 -5.14
CA TYR A 798 27.94 -40.76 -4.40
C TYR A 798 27.98 -40.56 -2.88
N LYS A 799 28.56 -39.48 -2.41
CA LYS A 799 28.52 -39.04 -0.99
C LYS A 799 27.10 -38.97 -0.44
N TRP A 800 26.13 -38.49 -1.25
CA TRP A 800 24.73 -38.43 -0.88
C TRP A 800 24.16 -39.80 -0.52
N LEU A 801 24.53 -40.86 -1.29
CA LEU A 801 24.11 -42.20 -1.04
C LEU A 801 24.74 -42.74 0.26
N GLY A 802 26.00 -42.41 0.51
CA GLY A 802 26.68 -42.72 1.78
C GLY A 802 25.96 -42.09 2.97
N ASN A 803 25.58 -40.81 2.87
CA ASN A 803 24.82 -40.13 3.92
C ASN A 803 23.42 -40.74 4.11
N TYR A 804 22.76 -41.15 3.02
CA TYR A 804 21.48 -41.84 3.10
C TYR A 804 21.60 -43.20 3.79
N VAL A 805 22.61 -44.02 3.44
CA VAL A 805 22.89 -45.30 4.08
C VAL A 805 23.20 -45.14 5.57
N LEU A 806 23.94 -44.09 5.95
CA LEU A 806 24.20 -43.76 7.36
C LEU A 806 22.90 -43.39 8.11
N SER A 807 22.02 -42.58 7.52
CA SER A 807 20.76 -42.21 8.16
C SER A 807 19.83 -43.42 8.40
N ILE A 808 19.80 -44.37 7.48
CA ILE A 808 19.06 -45.64 7.67
C ILE A 808 19.66 -46.49 8.77
N ALA A 809 21.00 -46.59 8.82
CA ALA A 809 21.69 -47.33 9.89
C ALA A 809 21.35 -46.69 11.26
N GLU A 810 21.48 -45.40 11.37
CA GLU A 810 21.25 -44.65 12.60
C GLU A 810 19.79 -44.75 13.08
N SER A 811 18.84 -44.73 12.14
CA SER A 811 17.40 -44.86 12.45
C SER A 811 17.03 -46.22 13.03
N GLN A 812 17.91 -47.18 12.95
CA GLN A 812 17.75 -48.56 13.45
C GLN A 812 18.81 -48.94 14.52
N ASP A 813 19.37 -47.95 15.18
CA ASP A 813 20.38 -48.11 16.24
C ASP A 813 21.65 -48.88 15.79
N TYR A 814 21.98 -48.78 14.48
CA TYR A 814 23.14 -49.46 13.90
C TYR A 814 24.22 -48.43 13.50
N SER A 815 25.46 -48.63 13.91
CA SER A 815 26.57 -47.72 13.64
C SER A 815 27.46 -48.20 12.48
N LEU A 816 27.63 -47.39 11.46
CA LEU A 816 28.60 -47.54 10.39
C LEU A 816 29.74 -46.54 10.61
N SER A 817 30.98 -47.01 10.67
CA SER A 817 32.14 -46.15 10.82
C SER A 817 32.40 -45.30 9.57
N THR A 818 32.63 -44.03 9.74
CA THR A 818 33.15 -43.12 8.70
C THR A 818 34.66 -42.92 8.82
N ASP A 819 35.29 -43.41 9.86
CA ASP A 819 36.74 -43.33 10.11
C ASP A 819 37.52 -44.40 9.32
N MET A 820 38.32 -43.94 8.35
CA MET A 820 39.15 -44.85 7.52
C MET A 820 40.26 -45.57 8.29
N SER A 821 40.63 -45.09 9.47
CA SER A 821 41.60 -45.82 10.35
C SER A 821 40.93 -47.00 11.07
N ASN A 822 39.60 -46.99 11.16
CA ASN A 822 38.79 -48.07 11.74
C ASN A 822 37.75 -48.56 10.73
N ALA A 823 38.21 -48.91 9.53
CA ALA A 823 37.36 -49.26 8.42
C ALA A 823 36.59 -50.56 8.68
N ASN A 824 35.27 -50.53 8.56
CA ASN A 824 34.40 -51.69 8.54
C ASN A 824 33.84 -51.93 7.14
N GLU A 825 34.70 -52.31 6.24
CA GLU A 825 34.39 -52.49 4.82
C GLU A 825 33.29 -53.53 4.59
N SER A 826 33.26 -54.58 5.39
CA SER A 826 32.26 -55.64 5.25
C SER A 826 30.85 -55.07 5.51
N ALA A 827 30.69 -54.23 6.52
CA ALA A 827 29.40 -53.62 6.84
C ALA A 827 28.93 -52.71 5.70
N TRP A 828 29.82 -51.85 5.20
CA TRP A 828 29.48 -50.95 4.07
C TRP A 828 29.13 -51.74 2.81
N ARG A 829 29.88 -52.73 2.43
CA ARG A 829 29.58 -53.59 1.27
C ARG A 829 28.21 -54.22 1.36
N TRP A 830 27.89 -54.82 2.53
CA TRP A 830 26.60 -55.48 2.72
C TRP A 830 25.42 -54.52 2.64
N HIS A 831 25.53 -53.31 3.19
CA HIS A 831 24.48 -52.34 3.16
C HIS A 831 24.25 -51.78 1.76
N VAL A 832 25.32 -51.45 1.03
CA VAL A 832 25.21 -50.96 -0.37
C VAL A 832 24.71 -52.08 -1.29
N HIS A 833 25.14 -53.33 -1.05
CA HIS A 833 24.64 -54.50 -1.79
C HIS A 833 23.14 -54.70 -1.55
N ALA A 834 22.68 -54.66 -0.31
CA ALA A 834 21.27 -54.74 0.03
C ALA A 834 20.45 -53.58 -0.58
N PHE A 835 21.00 -52.37 -0.60
CA PHE A 835 20.37 -51.23 -1.25
C PHE A 835 20.13 -51.45 -2.74
N PHE A 836 21.15 -51.87 -3.49
CA PHE A 836 21.02 -52.11 -4.94
C PHE A 836 20.21 -53.37 -5.29
N ASN A 837 20.09 -54.34 -4.40
CA ASN A 837 19.31 -55.58 -4.58
C ASN A 837 17.95 -55.54 -3.87
N CYS A 838 17.37 -54.38 -3.72
CA CYS A 838 16.13 -54.20 -2.95
C CYS A 838 14.93 -55.01 -3.47
N ASN A 839 14.93 -55.41 -4.74
CA ASN A 839 13.84 -56.18 -5.35
C ASN A 839 13.91 -57.69 -5.12
N ASP A 840 15.05 -58.25 -4.80
CA ASP A 840 15.26 -59.72 -4.74
C ASP A 840 15.07 -60.34 -3.34
N GLY A 841 15.01 -59.54 -2.29
CA GLY A 841 14.71 -60.03 -0.93
C GLY A 841 15.67 -61.13 -0.38
N THR A 842 16.66 -61.57 -1.17
CA THR A 842 17.58 -62.66 -0.85
C THR A 842 19.03 -62.28 -1.14
N VAL A 843 19.71 -61.80 -0.14
CA VAL A 843 21.18 -61.84 -0.13
C VAL A 843 21.56 -63.25 0.12
N GLN A 844 21.85 -64.02 -0.95
CA GLN A 844 22.23 -65.43 -0.82
C GLN A 844 23.55 -65.56 -0.06
N GLY A 845 23.50 -66.20 1.08
CA GLY A 845 24.62 -66.79 1.78
C GLY A 845 25.27 -66.03 2.93
N ASN A 846 24.89 -64.80 3.24
CA ASN A 846 25.35 -64.20 4.49
C ASN A 846 24.15 -63.50 5.15
N GLN A 847 23.82 -63.92 6.34
CA GLN A 847 22.92 -63.12 7.18
C GLN A 847 23.60 -61.79 7.40
N LEU A 848 23.08 -60.70 6.68
CA LEU A 848 23.19 -59.35 7.14
C LEU A 848 22.73 -59.41 8.59
N VAL A 849 23.60 -59.02 9.52
CA VAL A 849 23.21 -58.93 10.91
C VAL A 849 22.01 -58.02 10.98
N ALA A 850 20.92 -58.57 11.31
CA ALA A 850 19.58 -58.20 10.97
C ALA A 850 19.03 -56.96 11.70
N THR A 851 19.71 -55.85 11.72
CA THR A 851 19.22 -54.65 12.40
C THR A 851 18.72 -53.57 11.44
N ALA A 852 19.33 -53.38 10.28
CA ALA A 852 18.90 -52.34 9.35
C ALA A 852 18.24 -52.93 8.11
N ASN A 853 17.05 -52.49 7.76
CA ASN A 853 16.32 -52.98 6.58
C ASN A 853 16.74 -52.22 5.30
N PHE A 854 17.96 -52.49 4.85
CA PHE A 854 18.52 -51.86 3.66
C PHE A 854 17.91 -52.35 2.35
N SER A 855 17.30 -53.53 2.32
CA SER A 855 16.58 -53.97 1.12
C SER A 855 15.32 -53.15 0.85
N GLN A 856 14.64 -52.71 1.88
CA GLN A 856 13.53 -51.73 1.69
C GLN A 856 14.06 -50.34 1.38
N ALA A 857 15.14 -49.90 2.03
CA ALA A 857 15.75 -48.60 1.82
C ALA A 857 16.21 -48.37 0.37
N GLY A 858 16.50 -49.43 -0.39
CA GLY A 858 16.85 -49.33 -1.81
C GLY A 858 15.69 -49.00 -2.77
N GLN A 859 14.45 -48.87 -2.27
CA GLN A 859 13.31 -48.52 -3.12
C GLN A 859 13.38 -47.02 -3.50
N PRO A 860 13.25 -46.65 -4.80
CA PRO A 860 13.34 -45.27 -5.27
C PRO A 860 12.43 -44.31 -4.53
N LEU A 861 11.24 -44.76 -4.13
CA LEU A 861 10.29 -43.95 -3.33
C LEU A 861 10.84 -43.54 -1.96
N LEU A 862 11.83 -44.20 -1.42
CA LEU A 862 12.42 -43.93 -0.10
C LEU A 862 13.68 -43.06 -0.19
N TRP A 863 14.56 -43.32 -1.16
CA TRP A 863 15.80 -42.55 -1.32
C TRP A 863 15.71 -41.41 -2.33
N GLY A 864 14.61 -41.35 -3.11
CA GLY A 864 14.46 -40.38 -4.16
C GLY A 864 14.63 -38.93 -3.69
N GLY A 865 14.13 -38.60 -2.50
CA GLY A 865 14.32 -37.26 -1.93
C GLY A 865 15.80 -36.92 -1.65
N ALA A 866 16.60 -37.89 -1.22
CA ALA A 866 18.05 -37.71 -1.01
C ALA A 866 18.80 -37.51 -2.35
N TYR A 867 18.38 -38.22 -3.40
CA TYR A 867 18.89 -38.06 -4.76
C TYR A 867 18.54 -36.66 -5.30
N GLN A 868 17.27 -36.28 -5.24
CA GLN A 868 16.78 -35.01 -5.68
C GLN A 868 17.35 -33.81 -4.92
N ALA A 869 17.84 -34.00 -3.71
CA ALA A 869 18.55 -32.93 -2.98
C ALA A 869 19.92 -32.58 -3.60
N VAL A 870 20.48 -33.41 -4.44
CA VAL A 870 21.83 -33.24 -5.00
C VAL A 870 21.82 -33.01 -6.51
N TYR A 871 20.91 -33.64 -7.25
CA TYR A 871 20.90 -33.58 -8.71
C TYR A 871 19.80 -32.73 -9.27
N ASP A 872 20.15 -31.90 -10.26
CA ASP A 872 19.23 -31.04 -11.01
C ASP A 872 18.85 -31.68 -12.35
N ALA A 873 17.63 -31.44 -12.78
CA ALA A 873 17.14 -31.77 -14.09
C ALA A 873 17.83 -30.92 -15.17
N VAL A 874 18.11 -31.52 -16.31
CA VAL A 874 18.53 -30.81 -17.50
C VAL A 874 17.27 -30.21 -18.18
N LEU A 875 17.08 -28.91 -18.03
CA LEU A 875 15.92 -28.23 -18.62
C LEU A 875 16.12 -28.06 -20.13
N PRO A 876 15.09 -28.34 -20.98
CA PRO A 876 15.21 -28.27 -22.42
C PRO A 876 15.36 -26.83 -22.89
N SER A 877 16.24 -26.59 -23.86
CA SER A 877 16.33 -25.33 -24.57
C SER A 877 15.36 -25.23 -25.77
N HIS A 878 14.75 -26.35 -26.18
CA HIS A 878 13.75 -26.45 -27.25
C HIS A 878 12.79 -27.58 -26.94
N VAL A 879 11.53 -27.40 -27.32
CA VAL A 879 10.49 -28.42 -27.19
C VAL A 879 9.81 -28.64 -28.55
N SER A 880 9.69 -29.88 -28.99
CA SER A 880 9.08 -30.24 -30.27
C SER A 880 7.60 -30.63 -30.18
N GLU A 881 7.11 -30.74 -28.94
CA GLU A 881 5.71 -31.04 -28.59
C GLU A 881 5.31 -30.20 -27.38
N GLU A 882 4.04 -30.22 -26.97
CA GLU A 882 3.59 -29.55 -25.75
C GLU A 882 4.37 -30.10 -24.55
N TYR A 883 4.96 -29.21 -23.76
CA TYR A 883 5.84 -29.55 -22.66
C TYR A 883 5.24 -29.08 -21.32
N GLU A 884 5.08 -30.05 -20.41
CA GLU A 884 4.65 -29.76 -19.04
C GLU A 884 5.81 -29.14 -18.26
N LEU A 885 5.56 -27.98 -17.63
CA LEU A 885 6.60 -27.25 -16.91
C LEU A 885 6.91 -27.92 -15.57
N PRO A 886 8.20 -28.17 -15.26
CA PRO A 886 8.58 -28.82 -14.02
C PRO A 886 8.32 -27.91 -12.81
N ILE A 887 8.19 -28.54 -11.63
CA ILE A 887 8.03 -27.81 -10.36
C ILE A 887 9.42 -27.67 -9.71
N PRO A 888 10.00 -26.46 -9.67
CA PRO A 888 11.28 -26.23 -9.03
C PRO A 888 11.15 -26.21 -7.51
N VAL A 889 12.28 -26.37 -6.82
CA VAL A 889 12.38 -26.27 -5.35
C VAL A 889 13.42 -25.22 -4.96
N LYS A 890 13.21 -24.57 -3.79
CA LYS A 890 14.13 -23.60 -3.22
C LYS A 890 14.22 -23.82 -1.71
N GLU A 891 15.39 -23.64 -1.12
CA GLU A 891 15.66 -23.94 0.29
C GLU A 891 14.79 -23.10 1.25
N SER A 892 14.49 -21.86 0.87
CA SER A 892 13.64 -20.93 1.64
C SER A 892 12.59 -20.29 0.74
N GLY A 893 11.74 -21.07 0.07
CA GLY A 893 10.72 -20.52 -0.80
C GLY A 893 9.64 -21.52 -1.17
N ILE A 894 8.42 -21.04 -1.36
CA ILE A 894 7.30 -21.82 -1.91
C ILE A 894 7.16 -21.40 -3.37
N PHE A 895 7.20 -22.37 -4.28
CA PHE A 895 7.02 -22.13 -5.70
C PHE A 895 5.56 -21.73 -5.98
N TRP A 896 5.38 -20.56 -6.62
CA TRP A 896 4.07 -20.02 -6.95
C TRP A 896 3.62 -20.40 -8.36
N GLY A 897 4.56 -20.45 -9.32
CA GLY A 897 4.27 -20.80 -10.70
C GLY A 897 5.32 -20.27 -11.67
N TRP A 898 5.21 -20.70 -12.93
CA TRP A 898 6.00 -20.20 -14.04
C TRP A 898 5.30 -19.05 -14.75
N TYR A 899 6.06 -18.04 -15.15
CA TYR A 899 5.59 -16.90 -15.91
C TYR A 899 6.48 -16.63 -17.11
N ASP A 900 5.91 -16.16 -18.19
CA ASP A 900 6.63 -15.75 -19.41
C ASP A 900 7.09 -14.29 -19.36
N ASN A 901 6.92 -13.62 -18.24
CA ASN A 901 7.31 -12.24 -18.03
C ASN A 901 7.90 -12.02 -16.63
N LYS A 902 8.87 -11.11 -16.54
CA LYS A 902 9.62 -10.81 -15.30
C LYS A 902 8.78 -10.13 -14.22
N SER A 903 7.69 -9.49 -14.60
CA SER A 903 6.76 -8.83 -13.66
C SER A 903 5.74 -9.80 -13.05
N TYR A 904 5.78 -11.09 -13.46
CA TYR A 904 4.86 -12.14 -13.00
C TYR A 904 3.38 -11.81 -13.19
N GLN A 905 3.07 -11.11 -14.28
CA GLN A 905 1.69 -10.76 -14.62
C GLN A 905 1.00 -11.89 -15.40
N GLY A 906 -0.31 -12.01 -15.22
CA GLY A 906 -1.12 -13.05 -15.87
C GLY A 906 -1.23 -14.33 -15.04
N THR A 907 -1.79 -15.37 -15.66
CA THR A 907 -1.94 -16.69 -15.05
C THR A 907 -0.63 -17.46 -15.13
N ALA A 908 -0.25 -18.14 -14.05
CA ALA A 908 0.91 -18.99 -14.04
C ALA A 908 0.77 -20.10 -15.11
N LEU A 909 1.86 -20.32 -15.86
CA LEU A 909 1.93 -21.36 -16.89
C LEU A 909 2.19 -22.74 -16.28
N THR A 910 1.48 -23.75 -16.77
CA THR A 910 1.71 -25.16 -16.44
C THR A 910 2.29 -25.95 -17.62
N HIS A 911 2.11 -25.46 -18.85
CA HIS A 911 2.60 -26.06 -20.08
C HIS A 911 3.04 -24.96 -21.06
N ILE A 912 3.92 -25.31 -21.98
CA ILE A 912 4.27 -24.49 -23.13
C ILE A 912 4.05 -25.29 -24.41
N PRO A 913 3.57 -24.65 -25.51
CA PRO A 913 3.32 -25.36 -26.76
C PRO A 913 4.62 -25.73 -27.48
N ALA A 914 4.54 -26.64 -28.46
CA ALA A 914 5.65 -26.99 -29.32
C ALA A 914 6.29 -25.76 -29.98
N ASN A 915 7.61 -25.74 -30.04
CA ASN A 915 8.43 -24.63 -30.59
C ASN A 915 8.27 -23.28 -29.87
N TRP A 916 7.80 -23.31 -28.63
CA TRP A 916 7.77 -22.11 -27.81
C TRP A 916 9.20 -21.61 -27.55
N THR A 917 9.39 -20.30 -27.60
CA THR A 917 10.66 -19.63 -27.30
C THR A 917 10.40 -18.45 -26.36
N GLY A 918 11.36 -18.13 -25.53
CA GLY A 918 11.23 -17.06 -24.55
C GLY A 918 11.90 -17.39 -23.23
N THR A 919 11.68 -16.56 -22.23
CA THR A 919 12.19 -16.80 -20.88
C THR A 919 11.06 -17.19 -19.93
N LEU A 920 11.25 -18.26 -19.18
CA LEU A 920 10.35 -18.72 -18.12
C LEU A 920 10.92 -18.31 -16.77
N TYR A 921 10.15 -17.55 -16.00
CA TYR A 921 10.52 -17.02 -14.69
C TYR A 921 9.81 -17.81 -13.59
N ALA A 922 10.56 -18.44 -12.69
CA ALA A 922 9.99 -19.03 -11.49
C ALA A 922 9.68 -17.94 -10.45
N LYS A 923 8.43 -17.88 -10.02
CA LYS A 923 8.00 -17.01 -8.92
C LYS A 923 8.01 -17.76 -7.61
N TRP A 924 8.56 -17.12 -6.58
CA TRP A 924 8.69 -17.67 -5.24
C TRP A 924 8.03 -16.78 -4.20
N TYR A 925 7.44 -17.41 -3.18
CA TYR A 925 7.22 -16.80 -1.88
C TYR A 925 8.36 -17.16 -0.96
N GLU A 926 9.07 -16.18 -0.42
CA GLU A 926 10.13 -16.42 0.54
C GLU A 926 9.52 -16.75 1.92
N THR A 927 9.83 -17.90 2.44
CA THR A 927 9.56 -18.21 3.84
C THR A 927 10.74 -17.73 4.66
N THR A 928 10.59 -16.62 5.36
CA THR A 928 11.58 -16.14 6.33
C THR A 928 11.65 -17.13 7.49
N THR A 929 12.66 -18.00 7.49
CA THR A 929 13.02 -18.80 8.65
C THR A 929 14.00 -18.03 9.51
N ASP A 930 13.47 -17.14 10.38
CA ASP A 930 14.12 -16.80 11.64
C ASP A 930 13.23 -17.31 12.77
N ILE A 931 13.29 -18.61 13.00
CA ILE A 931 12.91 -19.20 14.27
C ILE A 931 14.21 -19.69 14.90
N ALA A 932 14.65 -18.97 15.93
CA ALA A 932 15.71 -19.42 16.82
C ALA A 932 15.40 -20.84 17.31
N GLU A 933 16.42 -21.71 17.26
CA GLU A 933 16.39 -23.03 17.85
C GLU A 933 16.00 -22.95 19.33
N SER A 934 14.75 -23.23 19.64
CA SER A 934 14.32 -23.89 20.87
C SER A 934 12.79 -24.03 20.88
N GLU A 935 12.28 -25.17 20.40
CA GLU A 935 11.14 -25.89 20.97
C GLU A 935 10.74 -27.00 19.97
N ALA A 936 10.35 -28.15 20.48
CA ALA A 936 10.05 -29.35 19.69
C ALA A 936 9.03 -29.03 18.58
N VAL A 937 9.46 -29.15 17.34
CA VAL A 937 8.62 -28.91 16.16
C VAL A 937 7.52 -29.97 16.11
N GLU A 938 6.27 -29.55 16.26
CA GLU A 938 5.13 -30.45 16.00
C GLU A 938 5.19 -30.93 14.54
N PRO A 939 4.91 -32.21 14.29
CA PRO A 939 4.97 -32.77 12.94
C PRO A 939 3.91 -32.14 12.04
N ILE A 940 4.27 -31.94 10.78
CA ILE A 940 3.35 -31.49 9.72
C ILE A 940 2.15 -32.45 9.62
N LYS A 941 0.96 -31.93 9.52
CA LYS A 941 -0.25 -32.70 9.18
C LYS A 941 -0.80 -32.20 7.87
N VAL A 942 -0.94 -33.10 6.90
CA VAL A 942 -1.45 -32.78 5.56
C VAL A 942 -2.86 -33.35 5.39
N TYR A 943 -3.75 -32.53 4.85
CA TYR A 943 -5.14 -32.90 4.58
C TYR A 943 -5.48 -32.61 3.12
N ASP A 944 -6.33 -33.44 2.51
CA ASP A 944 -6.89 -33.14 1.18
C ASP A 944 -7.98 -32.05 1.25
N VAL A 945 -8.47 -31.63 0.10
CA VAL A 945 -9.54 -30.59 -0.01
C VAL A 945 -10.84 -30.96 0.69
N PHE A 946 -11.06 -32.21 1.00
CA PHE A 946 -12.24 -32.69 1.73
C PHE A 946 -12.00 -32.77 3.24
N GLY A 947 -10.83 -32.30 3.73
CA GLY A 947 -10.46 -32.34 5.13
C GLY A 947 -10.01 -33.71 5.64
N ARG A 948 -9.70 -34.66 4.75
CA ARG A 948 -9.20 -35.97 5.14
C ARG A 948 -7.69 -35.91 5.32
N TYR A 949 -7.21 -36.42 6.44
CA TYR A 949 -5.79 -36.51 6.73
C TYR A 949 -5.12 -37.49 5.75
N VAL A 950 -4.07 -37.05 5.07
CA VAL A 950 -3.36 -37.83 4.04
C VAL A 950 -1.91 -38.11 4.40
N GLY A 951 -1.35 -37.51 5.44
CA GLY A 951 -0.03 -37.83 5.92
C GLY A 951 0.69 -36.72 6.69
N ASN A 952 1.96 -37.01 7.06
CA ASN A 952 2.84 -36.03 7.75
C ASN A 952 3.93 -35.46 6.83
N SER A 953 3.82 -35.64 5.52
CA SER A 953 4.76 -35.15 4.51
C SER A 953 4.04 -34.86 3.21
N THR A 954 4.53 -33.91 2.46
CA THR A 954 4.04 -33.58 1.11
C THR A 954 4.69 -34.42 0.02
N ASN A 955 5.74 -35.14 0.32
CA ASN A 955 6.62 -35.82 -0.65
C ASN A 955 5.98 -37.03 -1.38
N HIS A 956 4.74 -37.41 -1.09
CA HIS A 956 4.06 -38.56 -1.68
C HIS A 956 2.64 -38.28 -2.12
N LEU A 957 2.30 -37.02 -2.28
CA LEU A 957 0.95 -36.60 -2.64
C LEU A 957 0.84 -36.49 -4.17
N SER A 958 -0.21 -37.01 -4.74
CA SER A 958 -0.54 -36.79 -6.16
C SER A 958 -0.90 -35.32 -6.40
N HIS A 959 -0.81 -34.86 -7.64
CA HIS A 959 -1.26 -33.53 -8.03
C HIS A 959 -2.64 -33.20 -7.44
N GLY A 960 -2.74 -32.12 -6.70
CA GLY A 960 -3.97 -31.69 -6.04
C GLY A 960 -3.78 -30.59 -5.03
N LEU A 961 -4.88 -30.01 -4.58
CA LEU A 961 -4.89 -29.00 -3.52
C LEU A 961 -4.88 -29.71 -2.15
N TYR A 962 -3.98 -29.30 -1.28
CA TYR A 962 -3.82 -29.84 0.07
C TYR A 962 -3.77 -28.72 1.12
N VAL A 963 -4.13 -29.06 2.34
CA VAL A 963 -4.04 -28.20 3.51
C VAL A 963 -2.98 -28.76 4.47
N ILE A 964 -1.95 -27.98 4.75
CA ILE A 964 -0.91 -28.34 5.72
C ILE A 964 -1.19 -27.62 7.02
N ILE A 965 -1.14 -28.34 8.14
CA ILE A 965 -1.21 -27.77 9.48
C ILE A 965 0.08 -28.12 10.22
N GLN A 966 0.80 -27.11 10.72
CA GLN A 966 1.99 -27.26 11.54
C GLN A 966 2.06 -26.14 12.60
N GLY A 967 2.21 -26.49 13.86
CA GLY A 967 2.32 -25.51 14.94
C GLY A 967 1.15 -24.53 15.02
N GLY A 968 -0.09 -24.99 14.71
CA GLY A 968 -1.28 -24.16 14.68
C GLY A 968 -1.43 -23.26 13.44
N LYS A 969 -0.47 -23.28 12.52
CA LYS A 969 -0.55 -22.59 11.21
C LYS A 969 -1.16 -23.52 10.17
N THR A 970 -2.03 -22.98 9.33
CA THR A 970 -2.66 -23.71 8.22
C THR A 970 -2.20 -23.08 6.90
N ILE A 971 -1.68 -23.91 6.00
CA ILE A 971 -1.20 -23.50 4.68
C ILE A 971 -1.92 -24.35 3.65
N LYS A 972 -2.45 -23.76 2.60
CA LYS A 972 -2.95 -24.49 1.42
C LYS A 972 -1.83 -24.58 0.40
N ILE A 973 -1.61 -25.76 -0.14
CA ILE A 973 -0.64 -25.99 -1.21
C ILE A 973 -1.31 -26.72 -2.37
N ILE A 974 -0.88 -26.38 -3.57
CA ILE A 974 -1.19 -27.16 -4.78
C ILE A 974 0.08 -27.94 -5.11
N LEU A 975 -0.03 -29.23 -5.14
CA LEU A 975 1.05 -30.14 -5.55
C LEU A 975 0.73 -30.70 -6.93
#